data_482c35c58f4738b8ab0b751416176617
#
_entry.id   482c35c58f4738b8ab0b751416176617
#
_cell.length_a   1.000
_cell.length_b   1.000
_cell.length_c   1.000
_cell.angle_alpha   90.00
_cell.angle_beta   90.00
_cell.angle_gamma   90.00
#
_symmetry.space_group_name_H-M   'P 1'
#
loop_
_entity.id
_entity.type
_entity.pdbx_description
1 polymer ?
#
loop_
_entity_poly.entity_id
_entity_poly.type
_entity_poly.pdbx_seq_one_letter_code
_entity_poly.pdbx_strand_id
1 'polypeptide(L)'
;MTKNFMYTFFSMLLASATHSQTDSTLSLDEVVITANRFPQKQISTGKVMTIINRSQIESAGVNTLGELLGRQSGITVIGAANAPGTNNDIYVRGAATGNTLILIDGMPASDVSTIRGTFDINFIPLGEIERIEVVKSGQSTLYGSDAVGGVINIITQKDQTKKIAGHGSFSAGSFGTSQLDASLTTRSAKGSQLKLQYSRMKTAGFSAALDTTGKNSFDKDGMTSRFFLAHFQTSSQKKLVWQAGTQLSNYNADLDNSGFQDARDFTVSNKNLQANTGLKLQLKRGMLHANFNINNSKRDYLDDSLHLNGFARFVSSQYAGNSSFAEFYGNFEIGKGMQLFAGVDNRWFNTRQNYLSVSDFGTFETALAADSARVRVSSAMVSIVWNGKKGLQLETGGRFNNHSQYGNNFTYTFNPSWVINRQFKIAFNLSSAFKAPTLYQLYDGFSGQRNLVPETAVTSELSLAFTGSPVFNARATVYARKIRNGIDFDYVNYRYFNYNAQSDRGLELEAGMQKGKWDTRMNFTLIRGTVTTTNFVYDPNNYVYNAKGDTTYNSLFRVPSSSFNFSSSYRINKRISFTLNQRLAGKRFEPVFGGSPVLLKAYQTTDLSAQLKIGRKLRLYGSLKNIFNQDYQEVLGYAARGRNYTIGLQW
;
A
#
# COMPACT_ATOMS: atom_id res chain seq x y z
N MET A 1 9.62 0.00 -33.93
CA MET A 1 8.22 -0.52 -33.92
C MET A 1 7.28 0.14 -32.90
N THR A 2 7.71 1.05 -32.06
CA THR A 2 6.91 1.64 -30.96
C THR A 2 6.18 2.96 -31.29
N LYS A 3 6.54 3.68 -32.34
CA LYS A 3 5.88 4.97 -32.68
C LYS A 3 4.57 4.79 -33.46
N ASN A 4 4.47 3.78 -34.31
CA ASN A 4 3.28 3.61 -35.17
C ASN A 4 2.09 2.96 -34.43
N PHE A 5 2.32 2.22 -33.35
CA PHE A 5 1.25 1.59 -32.57
C PHE A 5 0.42 2.59 -31.77
N MET A 6 1.03 3.69 -31.33
CA MET A 6 0.39 4.73 -30.53
C MET A 6 -0.56 5.62 -31.35
N TYR A 7 -0.28 5.85 -32.63
CA TYR A 7 -1.13 6.65 -33.51
C TYR A 7 -2.36 5.89 -34.01
N THR A 8 -2.25 4.59 -34.24
CA THR A 8 -3.36 3.74 -34.71
C THR A 8 -4.39 3.50 -33.59
N PHE A 9 -3.99 3.53 -32.33
CA PHE A 9 -4.89 3.34 -31.18
C PHE A 9 -5.68 4.60 -30.84
N PHE A 10 -5.09 5.79 -31.07
CA PHE A 10 -5.74 7.07 -30.78
C PHE A 10 -6.83 7.44 -31.81
N SER A 11 -6.68 6.99 -33.05
CA SER A 11 -7.65 7.25 -34.13
C SER A 11 -8.89 6.35 -34.09
N MET A 12 -8.84 5.19 -33.43
CA MET A 12 -10.00 4.29 -33.27
C MET A 12 -11.00 4.74 -32.19
N LEU A 13 -10.64 5.68 -31.33
CA LEU A 13 -11.47 6.18 -30.22
C LEU A 13 -12.46 7.29 -30.61
N LEU A 14 -12.37 7.84 -31.81
CA LEU A 14 -13.14 9.02 -32.22
C LEU A 14 -14.41 8.74 -33.04
N ALA A 15 -14.67 7.50 -33.45
CA ALA A 15 -15.81 7.19 -34.31
C ALA A 15 -16.79 6.23 -33.62
N SER A 16 -17.75 6.76 -32.86
CA SER A 16 -19.14 6.27 -32.77
C SER A 16 -19.87 6.80 -31.52
N ALA A 17 -20.51 7.93 -31.66
CA ALA A 17 -21.53 8.41 -30.73
C ALA A 17 -22.93 8.00 -31.22
N THR A 18 -23.49 6.91 -30.69
CA THR A 18 -24.90 6.60 -30.78
C THR A 18 -25.46 6.33 -29.39
N HIS A 19 -26.57 6.97 -29.07
CA HIS A 19 -27.22 6.98 -27.77
C HIS A 19 -27.75 5.61 -27.36
N SER A 20 -27.40 5.14 -26.19
CA SER A 20 -28.05 4.05 -25.49
C SER A 20 -28.04 4.38 -23.98
N GLN A 21 -29.24 4.49 -23.41
CA GLN A 21 -29.40 4.59 -21.95
C GLN A 21 -28.91 3.30 -21.28
N THR A 22 -27.95 3.41 -20.37
CA THR A 22 -27.57 2.32 -19.48
C THR A 22 -27.12 2.91 -18.16
N ASP A 23 -27.54 2.30 -17.05
CA ASP A 23 -27.12 2.59 -15.68
C ASP A 23 -25.59 2.71 -15.59
N SER A 24 -25.12 3.92 -15.34
CA SER A 24 -23.70 4.23 -15.27
C SER A 24 -23.21 4.16 -13.83
N THR A 25 -22.23 3.31 -13.58
CA THR A 25 -21.61 3.14 -12.27
C THR A 25 -20.16 3.66 -12.18
N LEU A 26 -19.74 4.53 -13.10
CA LEU A 26 -18.50 5.30 -12.95
C LEU A 26 -18.88 6.67 -12.40
N SER A 27 -19.17 6.76 -11.10
CA SER A 27 -19.60 8.01 -10.52
C SER A 27 -18.54 8.59 -9.61
N LEU A 28 -18.13 9.82 -9.88
CA LEU A 28 -17.52 10.73 -8.89
C LEU A 28 -18.52 11.08 -7.75
N ASP A 29 -19.71 10.51 -7.78
CA ASP A 29 -20.67 10.51 -6.68
C ASP A 29 -20.32 9.47 -5.60
N GLU A 30 -19.25 8.67 -5.82
CA GLU A 30 -18.77 7.73 -4.80
C GLU A 30 -18.35 8.47 -3.53
N VAL A 31 -18.90 8.03 -2.41
CA VAL A 31 -18.63 8.64 -1.10
C VAL A 31 -17.31 8.12 -0.57
N VAL A 32 -16.37 9.02 -0.32
CA VAL A 32 -15.05 8.75 0.23
C VAL A 32 -14.93 9.29 1.64
N ILE A 33 -14.09 8.67 2.45
CA ILE A 33 -13.83 9.05 3.84
C ILE A 33 -12.39 9.51 4.02
N THR A 34 -11.45 8.88 3.31
CA THR A 34 -10.00 9.09 3.52
C THR A 34 -9.53 10.50 3.21
N ALA A 35 -10.20 11.20 2.30
CA ALA A 35 -9.79 12.56 1.94
C ALA A 35 -9.81 13.52 3.13
N ASN A 36 -10.88 13.51 3.94
CA ASN A 36 -11.14 14.52 4.96
C ASN A 36 -11.62 13.94 6.29
N ARG A 37 -11.55 12.61 6.45
CA ARG A 37 -12.00 11.87 7.65
C ARG A 37 -13.51 11.97 7.93
N PHE A 38 -14.30 12.42 6.96
CA PHE A 38 -15.75 12.36 6.96
C PHE A 38 -16.29 12.02 5.57
N PRO A 39 -17.49 11.41 5.50
CA PRO A 39 -18.09 11.03 4.23
C PRO A 39 -18.36 12.25 3.35
N GLN A 40 -17.80 12.24 2.13
CA GLN A 40 -18.12 13.25 1.12
C GLN A 40 -18.01 12.66 -0.28
N LYS A 41 -18.63 13.29 -1.26
CA LYS A 41 -18.51 12.87 -2.66
C LYS A 41 -17.08 13.12 -3.16
N GLN A 42 -16.53 12.21 -3.95
CA GLN A 42 -15.19 12.37 -4.54
C GLN A 42 -15.02 13.67 -5.34
N ILE A 43 -16.09 14.09 -6.03
CA ILE A 43 -16.08 15.36 -6.77
C ILE A 43 -15.92 16.59 -5.86
N SER A 44 -16.32 16.47 -4.59
CA SER A 44 -16.28 17.57 -3.61
C SER A 44 -15.00 17.63 -2.80
N THR A 45 -14.00 16.75 -3.04
CA THR A 45 -12.70 16.82 -2.36
C THR A 45 -11.68 17.54 -3.23
N GLY A 46 -10.86 18.42 -2.65
CA GLY A 46 -9.72 19.06 -3.33
C GLY A 46 -8.56 18.12 -3.66
N LYS A 47 -8.56 16.91 -3.14
CA LYS A 47 -7.46 15.93 -3.26
C LYS A 47 -7.64 15.00 -4.44
N VAL A 48 -6.51 14.57 -5.01
CA VAL A 48 -6.48 13.52 -6.03
C VAL A 48 -6.53 12.15 -5.35
N MET A 49 -7.60 11.41 -5.65
CA MET A 49 -7.84 10.08 -5.08
C MET A 49 -8.00 9.02 -6.17
N THR A 50 -7.56 7.82 -5.84
CA THR A 50 -7.88 6.60 -6.59
C THR A 50 -8.74 5.71 -5.69
N ILE A 51 -9.87 5.25 -6.20
CA ILE A 51 -10.78 4.34 -5.50
C ILE A 51 -10.79 3.03 -6.28
N ILE A 52 -10.59 1.92 -5.58
CA ILE A 52 -10.68 0.58 -6.12
C ILE A 52 -11.87 -0.08 -5.42
N ASN A 53 -12.99 -0.19 -6.11
CA ASN A 53 -14.20 -0.74 -5.54
C ASN A 53 -14.26 -2.27 -5.62
N ARG A 54 -15.22 -2.89 -4.94
CA ARG A 54 -15.37 -4.34 -4.88
C ARG A 54 -15.45 -5.01 -6.26
N SER A 55 -16.18 -4.42 -7.20
CA SER A 55 -16.30 -4.98 -8.55
C SER A 55 -14.97 -4.99 -9.31
N GLN A 56 -14.13 -3.99 -9.09
CA GLN A 56 -12.78 -3.92 -9.66
C GLN A 56 -11.85 -4.95 -9.02
N ILE A 57 -11.92 -5.14 -7.71
CA ILE A 57 -11.15 -6.17 -6.99
C ILE A 57 -11.49 -7.55 -7.56
N GLU A 58 -12.78 -7.85 -7.69
CA GLU A 58 -13.27 -9.14 -8.19
C GLU A 58 -12.93 -9.41 -9.66
N SER A 59 -12.94 -8.37 -10.51
CA SER A 59 -12.61 -8.50 -11.93
C SER A 59 -11.12 -8.47 -12.24
N ALA A 60 -10.29 -8.01 -11.31
CA ALA A 60 -8.85 -7.83 -11.53
C ALA A 60 -8.10 -9.15 -11.82
N GLY A 61 -8.63 -10.31 -11.38
CA GLY A 61 -7.96 -11.60 -11.56
C GLY A 61 -6.64 -11.71 -10.79
N VAL A 62 -6.48 -10.94 -9.70
CA VAL A 62 -5.30 -10.93 -8.84
C VAL A 62 -5.54 -11.79 -7.59
N ASN A 63 -4.46 -12.25 -6.98
CA ASN A 63 -4.52 -13.10 -5.80
C ASN A 63 -4.11 -12.37 -4.51
N THR A 64 -3.36 -11.26 -4.63
CA THR A 64 -2.83 -10.52 -3.48
C THR A 64 -3.14 -9.03 -3.56
N LEU A 65 -3.13 -8.37 -2.40
CA LEU A 65 -3.28 -6.92 -2.31
C LEU A 65 -2.13 -6.19 -3.01
N GLY A 66 -0.91 -6.71 -2.93
CA GLY A 66 0.25 -6.14 -3.61
C GLY A 66 0.10 -6.11 -5.13
N GLU A 67 -0.39 -7.21 -5.75
CA GLU A 67 -0.68 -7.24 -7.19
C GLU A 67 -1.75 -6.20 -7.58
N LEU A 68 -2.80 -6.04 -6.77
CA LEU A 68 -3.88 -5.09 -7.02
C LEU A 68 -3.39 -3.64 -6.97
N LEU A 69 -2.62 -3.29 -5.95
CA LEU A 69 -2.05 -1.96 -5.77
C LEU A 69 -1.04 -1.63 -6.87
N GLY A 70 -0.20 -2.60 -7.27
CA GLY A 70 0.81 -2.42 -8.33
C GLY A 70 0.22 -2.13 -9.72
N ARG A 71 -1.09 -2.31 -9.93
CA ARG A 71 -1.81 -1.94 -11.16
C ARG A 71 -2.38 -0.53 -11.14
N GLN A 72 -2.19 0.21 -10.06
CA GLN A 72 -2.71 1.57 -9.94
C GLN A 72 -1.69 2.60 -10.43
N SER A 73 -2.19 3.71 -10.97
CA SER A 73 -1.38 4.85 -11.37
C SER A 73 -0.52 5.36 -10.21
N GLY A 74 0.76 5.63 -10.46
CA GLY A 74 1.70 6.18 -9.47
C GLY A 74 2.05 5.25 -8.32
N ILE A 75 1.66 3.97 -8.36
CA ILE A 75 1.99 2.98 -7.33
C ILE A 75 2.87 1.89 -7.94
N THR A 76 4.02 1.67 -7.33
CA THR A 76 4.89 0.53 -7.62
C THR A 76 4.94 -0.35 -6.39
N VAL A 77 4.65 -1.64 -6.56
CA VAL A 77 4.81 -2.65 -5.51
C VAL A 77 5.88 -3.62 -5.97
N ILE A 78 6.94 -3.73 -5.21
CA ILE A 78 8.04 -4.67 -5.41
C ILE A 78 7.83 -5.86 -4.49
N GLY A 79 8.04 -7.07 -4.98
CA GLY A 79 7.82 -8.30 -4.22
C GLY A 79 6.46 -8.96 -4.46
N ALA A 80 5.49 -8.25 -5.05
CA ALA A 80 4.15 -8.82 -5.31
C ALA A 80 4.16 -10.00 -6.31
N ALA A 81 5.15 -10.06 -7.18
CA ALA A 81 5.36 -11.17 -8.13
C ALA A 81 6.43 -12.17 -7.69
N ASN A 82 7.11 -11.93 -6.58
CA ASN A 82 8.15 -12.81 -6.05
C ASN A 82 7.54 -14.01 -5.30
N ALA A 83 8.37 -14.84 -4.69
CA ALA A 83 7.93 -15.99 -3.90
C ALA A 83 6.97 -15.54 -2.77
N PRO A 84 5.99 -16.36 -2.41
CA PRO A 84 5.05 -16.04 -1.36
C PRO A 84 5.75 -15.83 -0.01
N GLY A 85 5.30 -14.85 0.78
CA GLY A 85 5.92 -14.53 2.08
C GLY A 85 7.03 -13.49 2.02
N THR A 86 7.53 -13.15 0.82
CA THR A 86 8.48 -12.03 0.67
C THR A 86 7.81 -10.69 1.01
N ASN A 87 8.61 -9.74 1.51
CA ASN A 87 8.12 -8.41 1.82
C ASN A 87 7.61 -7.69 0.57
N ASN A 88 6.52 -6.96 0.71
CA ASN A 88 5.99 -6.10 -0.34
C ASN A 88 6.38 -4.64 -0.06
N ASP A 89 7.27 -4.10 -0.88
CA ASP A 89 7.69 -2.71 -0.82
C ASP A 89 6.78 -1.82 -1.66
N ILE A 90 6.08 -0.88 -1.02
CA ILE A 90 5.13 0.02 -1.68
C ILE A 90 5.76 1.40 -1.87
N TYR A 91 5.90 1.81 -3.13
CA TYR A 91 6.37 3.14 -3.53
C TYR A 91 5.20 3.93 -4.13
N VAL A 92 4.85 5.04 -3.51
CA VAL A 92 3.83 5.96 -4.06
C VAL A 92 4.52 7.17 -4.67
N ARG A 93 4.44 7.30 -6.00
CA ARG A 93 5.10 8.36 -6.76
C ARG A 93 6.61 8.46 -6.46
N GLY A 94 7.27 7.32 -6.29
CA GLY A 94 8.70 7.26 -5.97
C GLY A 94 9.07 7.50 -4.51
N ALA A 95 8.13 7.83 -3.61
CA ALA A 95 8.41 7.83 -2.18
C ALA A 95 8.75 6.42 -1.71
N ALA A 96 9.82 6.30 -0.94
CA ALA A 96 10.31 5.03 -0.44
C ALA A 96 9.25 4.30 0.43
N THR A 97 9.38 3.01 0.49
CA THR A 97 8.64 2.16 1.44
C THR A 97 8.73 2.72 2.86
N GLY A 98 7.60 2.72 3.57
CA GLY A 98 7.49 3.35 4.89
C GLY A 98 7.09 4.82 4.86
N ASN A 99 7.10 5.48 3.69
CA ASN A 99 6.57 6.82 3.50
C ASN A 99 5.09 6.83 3.06
N THR A 100 4.45 5.66 3.03
CA THR A 100 3.03 5.50 2.73
C THR A 100 2.34 4.85 3.93
N LEU A 101 1.38 5.57 4.51
CA LEU A 101 0.62 5.09 5.65
C LEU A 101 -0.48 4.14 5.20
N ILE A 102 -0.52 2.95 5.78
CA ILE A 102 -1.61 1.99 5.60
C ILE A 102 -2.63 2.20 6.71
N LEU A 103 -3.90 2.27 6.34
CA LEU A 103 -5.03 2.29 7.27
C LEU A 103 -5.92 1.08 7.00
N ILE A 104 -6.50 0.54 8.07
CA ILE A 104 -7.59 -0.43 8.01
C ILE A 104 -8.79 0.22 8.68
N ASP A 105 -9.85 0.46 7.91
CA ASP A 105 -11.05 1.16 8.36
C ASP A 105 -10.77 2.53 9.00
N GLY A 106 -9.76 3.25 8.49
CA GLY A 106 -9.33 4.55 8.99
C GLY A 106 -8.40 4.51 10.19
N MET A 107 -8.10 3.33 10.76
CA MET A 107 -7.14 3.16 11.86
C MET A 107 -5.75 2.85 11.32
N PRO A 108 -4.68 3.49 11.84
CA PRO A 108 -3.31 3.20 11.42
C PRO A 108 -2.94 1.74 11.66
N ALA A 109 -2.39 1.10 10.62
CA ALA A 109 -1.75 -0.20 10.68
C ALA A 109 -0.25 0.00 10.44
N SER A 110 0.57 -0.36 11.42
CA SER A 110 2.02 -0.20 11.34
C SER A 110 2.72 -1.31 12.11
N ASP A 111 3.86 -1.75 11.65
CA ASP A 111 4.75 -2.62 12.39
C ASP A 111 6.03 -1.85 12.75
N VAL A 112 6.08 -1.35 13.97
CA VAL A 112 7.19 -0.53 14.49
C VAL A 112 8.48 -1.33 14.72
N SER A 113 8.44 -2.64 14.57
CA SER A 113 9.63 -3.52 14.63
C SER A 113 10.31 -3.69 13.28
N THR A 114 9.72 -3.19 12.18
CA THR A 114 10.34 -3.24 10.86
C THR A 114 11.30 -2.06 10.66
N ILE A 115 12.25 -2.24 9.75
CA ILE A 115 13.24 -1.22 9.37
C ILE A 115 12.59 0.14 9.05
N ARG A 116 11.44 0.13 8.37
CA ARG A 116 10.77 1.35 7.89
C ARG A 116 9.40 1.62 8.54
N GLY A 117 9.02 0.84 9.57
CA GLY A 117 7.73 0.97 10.26
C GLY A 117 6.52 0.52 9.41
N THR A 118 6.76 -0.27 8.37
CA THR A 118 5.73 -0.66 7.39
C THR A 118 4.87 -1.81 7.89
N PHE A 119 3.56 -1.71 7.64
CA PHE A 119 2.65 -2.82 7.83
C PHE A 119 2.78 -3.83 6.67
N ASP A 120 2.86 -5.12 7.00
CA ASP A 120 2.93 -6.17 6.00
C ASP A 120 1.56 -6.45 5.39
N ILE A 121 1.38 -6.09 4.13
CA ILE A 121 0.11 -6.28 3.42
C ILE A 121 -0.21 -7.74 3.06
N ASN A 122 0.74 -8.67 3.24
CA ASN A 122 0.48 -10.11 3.12
C ASN A 122 -0.50 -10.61 4.19
N PHE A 123 -0.71 -9.88 5.27
CA PHE A 123 -1.71 -10.18 6.29
C PHE A 123 -3.17 -9.96 5.84
N ILE A 124 -3.43 -9.28 4.72
CA ILE A 124 -4.77 -8.86 4.34
C ILE A 124 -5.27 -9.66 3.14
N PRO A 125 -6.22 -10.58 3.31
CA PRO A 125 -6.84 -11.29 2.20
C PRO A 125 -7.78 -10.37 1.41
N LEU A 126 -7.79 -10.49 0.07
CA LEU A 126 -8.64 -9.67 -0.81
C LEU A 126 -10.15 -9.86 -0.57
N GLY A 127 -10.55 -11.03 -0.07
CA GLY A 127 -11.94 -11.34 0.24
C GLY A 127 -12.61 -10.39 1.23
N GLU A 128 -11.79 -9.72 2.06
CA GLU A 128 -12.24 -8.79 3.10
C GLU A 128 -12.55 -7.39 2.63
N ILE A 129 -11.99 -7.01 1.52
CA ILE A 129 -11.91 -5.61 1.10
C ILE A 129 -13.19 -5.23 0.37
N GLU A 130 -13.94 -4.25 0.90
CA GLU A 130 -15.05 -3.60 0.22
C GLU A 130 -14.53 -2.63 -0.87
N ARG A 131 -13.59 -1.80 -0.49
CA ARG A 131 -12.88 -0.88 -1.37
C ARG A 131 -11.55 -0.44 -0.78
N ILE A 132 -10.70 0.10 -1.63
CA ILE A 132 -9.46 0.75 -1.23
C ILE A 132 -9.50 2.20 -1.68
N GLU A 133 -9.22 3.12 -0.77
CA GLU A 133 -9.11 4.55 -1.04
C GLU A 133 -7.64 4.96 -0.94
N VAL A 134 -7.08 5.49 -2.03
CA VAL A 134 -5.68 5.93 -2.09
C VAL A 134 -5.61 7.42 -2.31
N VAL A 135 -4.95 8.14 -1.41
CA VAL A 135 -4.59 9.56 -1.56
C VAL A 135 -3.08 9.64 -1.76
N LYS A 136 -2.64 10.18 -2.92
CA LYS A 136 -1.24 10.12 -3.38
C LYS A 136 -0.43 11.38 -3.13
N SER A 137 -0.77 12.18 -2.15
CA SER A 137 -0.05 13.39 -1.73
C SER A 137 0.25 13.34 -0.24
N GLY A 138 1.08 14.23 0.27
CA GLY A 138 1.34 14.31 1.70
C GLY A 138 0.06 14.49 2.51
N GLN A 139 -0.19 13.58 3.44
CA GLN A 139 -1.40 13.56 4.26
C GLN A 139 -1.10 13.69 5.76
N SER A 140 0.10 14.13 6.10
CA SER A 140 0.52 14.24 7.52
C SER A 140 -0.34 15.20 8.33
N THR A 141 -1.01 16.17 7.70
CA THR A 141 -1.96 17.08 8.37
C THR A 141 -3.14 16.35 8.99
N LEU A 142 -3.70 15.33 8.32
CA LEU A 142 -4.84 14.57 8.83
C LEU A 142 -4.44 13.28 9.54
N TYR A 143 -3.34 12.65 9.10
CA TYR A 143 -2.99 11.30 9.52
C TYR A 143 -1.65 11.22 10.28
N GLY A 144 -0.93 12.32 10.42
CA GLY A 144 0.33 12.40 11.18
C GLY A 144 1.53 11.84 10.42
N SER A 145 2.52 11.34 11.17
CA SER A 145 3.75 10.74 10.65
C SER A 145 3.47 9.61 9.66
N ASP A 146 4.44 9.32 8.79
CA ASP A 146 4.46 8.23 7.79
C ASP A 146 3.60 8.45 6.54
N ALA A 147 2.77 9.51 6.49
CA ALA A 147 1.94 9.86 5.35
C ALA A 147 2.64 10.85 4.38
N VAL A 148 3.92 10.63 4.07
CA VAL A 148 4.75 11.47 3.18
C VAL A 148 4.41 11.23 1.71
N GLY A 149 4.36 9.97 1.29
CA GLY A 149 3.99 9.54 -0.06
C GLY A 149 2.49 9.53 -0.30
N GLY A 150 1.73 9.31 0.77
CA GLY A 150 0.27 9.20 0.73
C GLY A 150 -0.31 8.29 1.78
N VAL A 151 -1.58 7.97 1.60
CA VAL A 151 -2.36 7.08 2.48
C VAL A 151 -3.08 6.05 1.61
N ILE A 152 -3.02 4.79 2.01
CA ILE A 152 -3.81 3.69 1.46
C ILE A 152 -4.75 3.21 2.57
N ASN A 153 -6.04 3.49 2.43
CA ASN A 153 -7.05 3.06 3.39
C ASN A 153 -7.82 1.85 2.85
N ILE A 154 -7.70 0.74 3.52
CA ILE A 154 -8.36 -0.52 3.21
C ILE A 154 -9.66 -0.56 4.01
N ILE A 155 -10.79 -0.51 3.32
CA ILE A 155 -12.11 -0.51 3.93
C ILE A 155 -12.69 -1.91 3.82
N THR A 156 -13.03 -2.49 4.97
CA THR A 156 -13.59 -3.84 5.04
C THR A 156 -15.12 -3.79 4.86
N GLN A 157 -15.70 -4.91 4.41
CA GLN A 157 -17.15 -5.00 4.22
C GLN A 157 -17.88 -4.89 5.56
N LYS A 158 -18.72 -3.87 5.74
CA LYS A 158 -19.40 -3.60 7.01
C LYS A 158 -20.91 -3.71 6.96
N ASP A 159 -21.54 -3.24 5.89
CA ASP A 159 -23.00 -3.12 5.84
C ASP A 159 -23.67 -4.28 5.14
N GLN A 160 -24.51 -5.01 5.89
CA GLN A 160 -25.40 -6.03 5.38
C GLN A 160 -26.84 -5.67 5.70
N THR A 161 -27.72 -5.81 4.72
CA THR A 161 -29.17 -5.58 4.88
C THR A 161 -29.90 -6.83 5.36
N LYS A 162 -29.36 -8.02 5.11
CA LYS A 162 -29.96 -9.30 5.49
C LYS A 162 -29.71 -9.62 6.95
N LYS A 163 -30.64 -10.36 7.60
CA LYS A 163 -30.46 -10.86 8.97
C LYS A 163 -29.23 -11.75 9.11
N ILE A 164 -29.00 -12.59 8.12
CA ILE A 164 -27.83 -13.48 8.03
C ILE A 164 -27.35 -13.44 6.59
N ALA A 165 -26.06 -13.21 6.41
CA ALA A 165 -25.38 -13.30 5.14
C ALA A 165 -24.09 -14.11 5.31
N GLY A 166 -23.95 -15.17 4.54
CA GLY A 166 -22.72 -15.95 4.44
C GLY A 166 -22.06 -15.69 3.08
N HIS A 167 -20.76 -15.71 3.06
CA HIS A 167 -19.95 -15.65 1.86
C HIS A 167 -18.80 -16.63 2.01
N GLY A 168 -18.48 -17.35 0.95
CA GLY A 168 -17.34 -18.23 0.93
C GLY A 168 -16.69 -18.29 -0.44
N SER A 169 -15.40 -18.61 -0.45
CA SER A 169 -14.67 -18.91 -1.69
C SER A 169 -13.62 -19.99 -1.44
N PHE A 170 -13.41 -20.81 -2.46
CA PHE A 170 -12.30 -21.74 -2.50
C PHE A 170 -11.61 -21.60 -3.85
N SER A 171 -10.28 -21.59 -3.85
CA SER A 171 -9.50 -21.58 -5.09
C SER A 171 -8.28 -22.48 -4.97
N ALA A 172 -7.85 -22.99 -6.12
CA ALA A 172 -6.62 -23.75 -6.28
C ALA A 172 -5.90 -23.30 -7.56
N GLY A 173 -4.59 -23.47 -7.60
CA GLY A 173 -3.79 -23.01 -8.74
C GLY A 173 -2.36 -23.50 -8.75
N SER A 174 -1.57 -22.91 -9.62
CA SER A 174 -0.13 -23.20 -9.78
C SER A 174 0.62 -23.11 -8.46
N PHE A 175 1.78 -23.71 -8.39
CA PHE A 175 2.66 -23.74 -7.22
C PHE A 175 2.03 -24.42 -5.98
N GLY A 176 1.11 -25.37 -6.19
CA GLY A 176 0.39 -26.02 -5.09
C GLY A 176 -0.43 -25.05 -4.24
N THR A 177 -0.87 -23.94 -4.82
CA THR A 177 -1.62 -22.91 -4.10
C THR A 177 -3.07 -23.34 -3.88
N SER A 178 -3.55 -23.19 -2.65
CA SER A 178 -4.96 -23.31 -2.27
C SER A 178 -5.34 -22.21 -1.31
N GLN A 179 -6.54 -21.64 -1.49
CA GLN A 179 -7.07 -20.58 -0.64
C GLN A 179 -8.52 -20.86 -0.30
N LEU A 180 -8.88 -20.68 0.96
CA LEU A 180 -10.23 -20.76 1.49
C LEU A 180 -10.55 -19.47 2.22
N ASP A 181 -11.66 -18.84 1.87
CA ASP A 181 -12.22 -17.69 2.57
C ASP A 181 -13.66 -18.02 2.97
N ALA A 182 -14.04 -17.68 4.20
CA ALA A 182 -15.40 -17.84 4.70
C ALA A 182 -15.76 -16.68 5.63
N SER A 183 -16.92 -16.09 5.44
CA SER A 183 -17.42 -15.04 6.31
C SER A 183 -18.91 -15.23 6.62
N LEU A 184 -19.27 -14.82 7.83
CA LEU A 184 -20.65 -14.79 8.31
C LEU A 184 -20.92 -13.43 8.91
N THR A 185 -21.97 -12.77 8.42
CA THR A 185 -22.47 -11.53 9.01
C THR A 185 -23.89 -11.74 9.50
N THR A 186 -24.13 -11.40 10.75
CA THR A 186 -25.47 -11.44 11.35
C THR A 186 -25.92 -10.03 11.68
N ARG A 187 -27.22 -9.77 11.53
CA ARG A 187 -27.85 -8.50 11.89
C ARG A 187 -29.03 -8.75 12.80
N SER A 188 -29.02 -8.15 13.98
CA SER A 188 -30.13 -8.21 14.92
C SER A 188 -31.34 -7.41 14.42
N ALA A 189 -32.52 -7.67 14.98
CA ALA A 189 -33.73 -6.90 14.69
C ALA A 189 -33.57 -5.40 15.01
N LYS A 190 -32.73 -5.05 16.00
CA LYS A 190 -32.40 -3.67 16.37
C LYS A 190 -31.27 -3.05 15.50
N GLY A 191 -30.80 -3.77 14.47
CA GLY A 191 -29.82 -3.28 13.51
C GLY A 191 -28.33 -3.41 13.90
N SER A 192 -28.01 -4.00 15.07
CA SER A 192 -26.63 -4.31 15.42
C SER A 192 -26.09 -5.46 14.57
N GLN A 193 -24.81 -5.42 14.21
CA GLN A 193 -24.18 -6.39 13.32
C GLN A 193 -22.97 -7.04 13.98
N LEU A 194 -22.78 -8.32 13.70
CA LEU A 194 -21.58 -9.07 14.01
C LEU A 194 -21.09 -9.75 12.73
N LYS A 195 -19.84 -9.49 12.37
CA LYS A 195 -19.14 -10.14 11.27
C LYS A 195 -18.03 -11.02 11.83
N LEU A 196 -17.98 -12.26 11.39
CA LEU A 196 -16.90 -13.20 11.64
C LEU A 196 -16.34 -13.63 10.30
N GLN A 197 -15.01 -13.76 10.22
CA GLN A 197 -14.35 -14.24 9.03
C GLN A 197 -13.11 -15.04 9.34
N TYR A 198 -12.86 -16.00 8.47
CA TYR A 198 -11.68 -16.83 8.43
C TYR A 198 -11.15 -16.91 6.99
N SER A 199 -9.83 -16.77 6.82
CA SER A 199 -9.14 -17.05 5.57
C SER A 199 -7.91 -17.91 5.83
N ARG A 200 -7.62 -18.83 4.92
CA ARG A 200 -6.40 -19.63 4.92
C ARG A 200 -5.88 -19.76 3.51
N MET A 201 -4.58 -19.50 3.35
CA MET A 201 -3.86 -19.78 2.11
C MET A 201 -2.70 -20.72 2.41
N LYS A 202 -2.46 -21.69 1.53
CA LYS A 202 -1.28 -22.55 1.51
C LYS A 202 -0.75 -22.60 0.08
N THR A 203 0.56 -22.49 -0.07
CA THR A 203 1.25 -22.65 -1.35
C THR A 203 2.60 -23.33 -1.12
N ALA A 204 3.00 -24.19 -2.05
CA ALA A 204 4.34 -24.76 -2.05
C ALA A 204 5.38 -23.77 -2.61
N GLY A 205 4.91 -22.69 -3.29
CA GLY A 205 5.78 -21.65 -3.80
C GLY A 205 6.69 -22.08 -4.94
N PHE A 206 7.71 -21.27 -5.12
CA PHE A 206 8.86 -21.48 -6.03
C PHE A 206 10.06 -20.78 -5.39
N SER A 207 11.30 -21.11 -5.75
CA SER A 207 12.49 -20.48 -5.16
C SER A 207 12.44 -18.95 -5.29
N ALA A 208 12.67 -18.24 -4.19
CA ALA A 208 12.78 -16.79 -4.19
C ALA A 208 14.06 -16.35 -4.89
N ALA A 209 15.18 -17.05 -4.66
CA ALA A 209 16.43 -16.80 -5.38
C ALA A 209 16.31 -17.22 -6.84
N LEU A 210 16.96 -16.46 -7.73
CA LEU A 210 17.02 -16.78 -9.14
C LEU A 210 18.13 -17.81 -9.42
N ASP A 211 17.75 -19.02 -9.76
CA ASP A 211 18.70 -20.06 -10.21
C ASP A 211 19.26 -19.72 -11.59
N THR A 212 20.53 -19.31 -11.62
CA THR A 212 21.28 -19.05 -12.85
C THR A 212 22.15 -20.22 -13.27
N THR A 213 22.18 -21.31 -12.50
CA THR A 213 23.01 -22.49 -12.78
C THR A 213 22.43 -23.35 -13.88
N GLY A 214 21.13 -23.20 -14.17
CA GLY A 214 20.39 -24.04 -15.15
C GLY A 214 20.12 -25.46 -14.67
N LYS A 215 20.46 -25.78 -13.40
CA LYS A 215 20.29 -27.13 -12.83
C LYS A 215 18.92 -27.31 -12.17
N ASN A 216 18.12 -26.23 -12.00
CA ASN A 216 16.87 -26.23 -11.24
C ASN A 216 17.03 -26.91 -9.86
N SER A 217 18.13 -26.61 -9.18
CA SER A 217 18.53 -27.25 -7.92
C SER A 217 18.06 -26.52 -6.68
N PHE A 218 17.54 -25.31 -6.84
CA PHE A 218 17.00 -24.50 -5.75
C PHE A 218 15.67 -25.07 -5.28
N ASP A 219 15.42 -24.99 -3.98
CA ASP A 219 14.18 -25.52 -3.41
C ASP A 219 12.99 -24.56 -3.62
N LYS A 220 11.89 -24.80 -2.97
CA LYS A 220 10.65 -24.03 -3.15
C LYS A 220 10.31 -23.30 -1.87
N ASP A 221 10.20 -21.99 -1.95
CA ASP A 221 9.78 -21.14 -0.86
C ASP A 221 8.26 -21.11 -0.76
N GLY A 222 7.76 -21.91 0.15
CA GLY A 222 6.33 -22.04 0.40
C GLY A 222 5.83 -21.05 1.45
N MET A 223 4.50 -20.93 1.54
CA MET A 223 3.86 -20.13 2.59
C MET A 223 2.56 -20.75 3.06
N THR A 224 2.30 -20.67 4.34
CA THR A 224 0.98 -20.92 4.92
C THR A 224 0.54 -19.71 5.74
N SER A 225 -0.59 -19.09 5.37
CA SER A 225 -1.16 -17.97 6.09
C SER A 225 -2.54 -18.30 6.65
N ARG A 226 -2.89 -17.65 7.76
CA ARG A 226 -4.22 -17.70 8.38
C ARG A 226 -4.60 -16.30 8.83
N PHE A 227 -5.86 -16.00 8.64
CA PHE A 227 -6.48 -14.74 9.01
C PHE A 227 -7.80 -14.99 9.70
N PHE A 228 -8.03 -14.28 10.78
CA PHE A 228 -9.32 -14.26 11.48
C PHE A 228 -9.72 -12.82 11.79
N LEU A 229 -10.98 -12.49 11.56
CA LEU A 229 -11.53 -11.18 11.90
C LEU A 229 -12.88 -11.38 12.61
N ALA A 230 -13.06 -10.63 13.71
CA ALA A 230 -14.35 -10.42 14.34
C ALA A 230 -14.61 -8.91 14.43
N HIS A 231 -15.77 -8.47 13.97
CA HIS A 231 -16.18 -7.07 14.02
C HIS A 231 -17.62 -6.96 14.48
N PHE A 232 -17.85 -6.16 15.52
CA PHE A 232 -19.16 -5.82 16.04
C PHE A 232 -19.45 -4.34 15.86
N GLN A 233 -20.70 -4.02 15.52
CA GLN A 233 -21.18 -2.65 15.47
C GLN A 233 -22.63 -2.59 15.96
N THR A 234 -22.94 -1.61 16.81
CA THR A 234 -24.34 -1.29 17.13
C THR A 234 -25.03 -0.67 15.92
N SER A 235 -26.36 -0.58 15.94
CA SER A 235 -27.11 -0.03 14.80
C SER A 235 -26.57 1.34 14.38
N SER A 236 -26.25 1.50 13.10
CA SER A 236 -25.80 2.77 12.49
C SER A 236 -26.89 3.86 12.49
N GLN A 237 -28.14 3.49 12.71
CA GLN A 237 -29.28 4.43 12.81
C GLN A 237 -29.40 5.09 14.18
N LYS A 238 -28.63 4.61 15.19
CA LYS A 238 -28.64 5.22 16.52
C LYS A 238 -27.80 6.51 16.53
N LYS A 239 -28.19 7.43 17.42
CA LYS A 239 -27.41 8.66 17.68
C LYS A 239 -26.01 8.35 18.20
N LEU A 240 -25.86 7.29 19.02
CA LEU A 240 -24.58 6.77 19.47
C LEU A 240 -24.35 5.40 18.84
N VAL A 241 -23.27 5.28 18.08
CA VAL A 241 -22.81 4.02 17.46
C VAL A 241 -21.52 3.62 18.14
N TRP A 242 -21.50 2.40 18.67
CA TRP A 242 -20.28 1.75 19.16
C TRP A 242 -19.85 0.66 18.20
N GLN A 243 -18.56 0.56 17.94
CA GLN A 243 -17.93 -0.48 17.15
C GLN A 243 -16.72 -1.04 17.89
N ALA A 244 -16.47 -2.33 17.69
CA ALA A 244 -15.27 -3.02 18.16
C ALA A 244 -14.86 -4.08 17.17
N GLY A 245 -13.57 -4.25 16.96
CA GLY A 245 -13.04 -5.23 16.03
C GLY A 245 -11.72 -5.82 16.50
N THR A 246 -11.46 -7.06 16.12
CA THR A 246 -10.16 -7.71 16.28
C THR A 246 -9.81 -8.47 15.02
N GLN A 247 -8.54 -8.42 14.66
CA GLN A 247 -7.95 -9.12 13.54
C GLN A 247 -6.71 -9.87 14.04
N LEU A 248 -6.66 -11.15 13.75
CA LEU A 248 -5.52 -12.03 14.03
C LEU A 248 -5.00 -12.55 12.69
N SER A 249 -3.75 -12.30 12.40
CA SER A 249 -3.11 -12.74 11.17
C SER A 249 -1.79 -13.42 11.50
N ASN A 250 -1.51 -14.52 10.85
CA ASN A 250 -0.21 -15.14 10.92
C ASN A 250 0.16 -15.80 9.59
N TYR A 251 1.44 -15.86 9.30
CA TYR A 251 1.98 -16.73 8.28
C TYR A 251 3.36 -17.27 8.64
N ASN A 252 3.66 -18.45 8.12
CA ASN A 252 5.00 -19.00 8.06
C ASN A 252 5.39 -19.10 6.59
N ALA A 253 6.62 -18.72 6.27
CA ALA A 253 7.15 -18.80 4.92
C ALA A 253 8.61 -19.25 4.95
N ASP A 254 9.00 -19.96 3.90
CA ASP A 254 10.37 -20.28 3.60
C ASP A 254 10.97 -19.10 2.83
N LEU A 255 12.25 -18.84 2.99
CA LEU A 255 12.94 -17.68 2.44
C LEU A 255 14.32 -18.11 1.92
N ASP A 256 14.85 -17.30 1.02
CA ASP A 256 16.23 -17.38 0.58
C ASP A 256 17.11 -16.29 1.22
N ASN A 257 18.35 -16.59 1.46
CA ASN A 257 19.29 -15.74 2.20
C ASN A 257 19.62 -14.46 1.42
N SER A 258 19.75 -14.57 0.09
CA SER A 258 19.96 -13.41 -0.79
C SER A 258 19.58 -13.70 -2.22
N GLY A 259 19.64 -12.70 -3.11
CA GLY A 259 19.52 -12.92 -4.53
C GLY A 259 20.59 -13.88 -5.05
N PHE A 260 20.21 -14.83 -5.91
CA PHE A 260 21.05 -15.90 -6.49
C PHE A 260 21.55 -16.96 -5.48
N GLN A 261 21.14 -16.91 -4.22
CA GLN A 261 21.60 -17.84 -3.17
C GLN A 261 20.40 -18.52 -2.52
N ASP A 262 20.29 -19.81 -2.76
CA ASP A 262 19.31 -20.70 -2.17
C ASP A 262 19.63 -20.96 -0.68
N ALA A 263 18.61 -20.99 0.17
CA ALA A 263 18.75 -21.28 1.60
C ALA A 263 17.57 -22.14 2.07
N ARG A 264 17.80 -23.45 2.18
CA ARG A 264 16.76 -24.45 2.46
C ARG A 264 16.14 -24.36 3.85
N ASP A 265 16.89 -23.81 4.80
CA ASP A 265 16.52 -23.82 6.23
C ASP A 265 16.24 -22.40 6.75
N PHE A 266 16.13 -21.40 5.85
CA PHE A 266 15.79 -20.04 6.25
C PHE A 266 14.28 -19.84 6.23
N THR A 267 13.71 -19.53 7.39
CA THR A 267 12.26 -19.42 7.57
C THR A 267 11.87 -18.15 8.32
N VAL A 268 10.63 -17.71 8.12
CA VAL A 268 10.01 -16.65 8.91
C VAL A 268 8.65 -17.08 9.46
N SER A 269 8.42 -16.80 10.74
CA SER A 269 7.11 -16.85 11.38
C SER A 269 6.66 -15.44 11.73
N ASN A 270 5.59 -14.98 11.11
CA ASN A 270 5.08 -13.62 11.27
C ASN A 270 3.66 -13.64 11.85
N LYS A 271 3.40 -12.86 12.91
CA LYS A 271 2.13 -12.78 13.64
C LYS A 271 1.75 -11.33 13.87
N ASN A 272 0.48 -11.02 13.65
CA ASN A 272 -0.08 -9.70 13.92
C ASN A 272 -1.43 -9.81 14.63
N LEU A 273 -1.59 -9.04 15.69
CA LEU A 273 -2.86 -8.78 16.36
C LEU A 273 -3.18 -7.31 16.21
N GLN A 274 -4.33 -7.00 15.62
CA GLN A 274 -4.90 -5.68 15.65
C GLN A 274 -6.26 -5.71 16.35
N ALA A 275 -6.49 -4.80 17.30
CA ALA A 275 -7.78 -4.64 17.96
C ALA A 275 -8.14 -3.18 18.05
N ASN A 276 -9.40 -2.86 17.82
CA ASN A 276 -9.89 -1.49 17.84
C ASN A 276 -11.27 -1.39 18.50
N THR A 277 -11.54 -0.23 19.06
CA THR A 277 -12.87 0.15 19.51
C THR A 277 -13.12 1.62 19.18
N GLY A 278 -14.36 1.98 18.89
CA GLY A 278 -14.72 3.32 18.52
C GLY A 278 -16.15 3.69 18.90
N LEU A 279 -16.33 4.94 19.26
CA LEU A 279 -17.61 5.58 19.52
C LEU A 279 -17.83 6.69 18.50
N LYS A 280 -19.04 6.76 17.95
CA LYS A 280 -19.48 7.78 17.03
C LYS A 280 -20.78 8.36 17.54
N LEU A 281 -20.78 9.65 17.84
CA LEU A 281 -21.95 10.38 18.34
C LEU A 281 -22.43 11.36 17.26
N GLN A 282 -23.66 11.15 16.77
CA GLN A 282 -24.32 12.05 15.83
C GLN A 282 -24.89 13.26 16.57
N LEU A 283 -24.51 14.45 16.15
CA LEU A 283 -25.03 15.73 16.62
C LEU A 283 -25.97 16.35 15.58
N LYS A 284 -26.66 17.44 15.92
CA LYS A 284 -27.55 18.15 14.98
C LYS A 284 -26.81 18.68 13.74
N ARG A 285 -25.57 19.19 13.92
CA ARG A 285 -24.75 19.78 12.86
C ARG A 285 -23.33 19.21 12.86
N GLY A 286 -23.19 17.91 13.09
CA GLY A 286 -21.85 17.33 13.11
C GLY A 286 -21.82 15.95 13.75
N MET A 287 -20.62 15.50 14.00
CA MET A 287 -20.34 14.16 14.50
C MET A 287 -19.07 14.18 15.34
N LEU A 288 -19.10 13.51 16.48
CA LEU A 288 -17.92 13.26 17.29
C LEU A 288 -17.49 11.80 17.16
N HIS A 289 -16.19 11.60 17.19
CA HIS A 289 -15.56 10.29 17.15
C HIS A 289 -14.55 10.17 18.29
N ALA A 290 -14.55 9.03 18.95
CA ALA A 290 -13.50 8.60 19.86
C ALA A 290 -13.08 7.20 19.48
N ASN A 291 -11.80 7.00 19.15
CA ASN A 291 -11.28 5.73 18.69
C ASN A 291 -10.04 5.34 19.47
N PHE A 292 -9.90 4.04 19.70
CA PHE A 292 -8.70 3.43 20.27
C PHE A 292 -8.32 2.20 19.44
N ASN A 293 -7.04 2.06 19.14
CA ASN A 293 -6.50 0.95 18.36
C ASN A 293 -5.19 0.47 18.97
N ILE A 294 -4.99 -0.85 18.99
CA ILE A 294 -3.71 -1.48 19.30
C ILE A 294 -3.28 -2.34 18.10
N ASN A 295 -1.99 -2.37 17.85
CA ASN A 295 -1.40 -3.23 16.84
C ASN A 295 -0.10 -3.83 17.39
N ASN A 296 -0.06 -5.16 17.51
CA ASN A 296 1.07 -5.91 18.03
C ASN A 296 1.56 -6.87 16.95
N SER A 297 2.81 -6.74 16.58
CA SER A 297 3.48 -7.60 15.60
C SER A 297 4.60 -8.38 16.26
N LYS A 298 4.75 -9.63 15.87
CA LYS A 298 5.89 -10.48 16.24
C LYS A 298 6.40 -11.20 15.00
N ARG A 299 7.72 -11.16 14.80
CA ARG A 299 8.39 -11.79 13.68
C ARG A 299 9.62 -12.51 14.16
N ASP A 300 9.66 -13.81 13.88
CA ASP A 300 10.74 -14.70 14.24
C ASP A 300 11.39 -15.20 12.94
N TYR A 301 12.66 -14.92 12.70
CA TYR A 301 13.48 -15.48 11.65
C TYR A 301 14.37 -16.57 12.22
N LEU A 302 14.51 -17.65 11.48
CA LEU A 302 15.43 -18.74 11.77
C LEU A 302 16.13 -19.12 10.48
N ASP A 303 17.46 -19.05 10.48
CA ASP A 303 18.33 -19.54 9.43
C ASP A 303 19.28 -20.54 10.07
N ASP A 304 19.04 -21.82 9.81
CA ASP A 304 19.87 -22.93 10.28
C ASP A 304 20.73 -23.45 9.13
N SER A 305 21.68 -22.64 8.70
CA SER A 305 22.52 -22.88 7.55
C SER A 305 23.67 -23.87 7.82
N LEU A 306 23.45 -24.88 8.65
CA LEU A 306 24.44 -25.91 8.98
C LEU A 306 25.04 -26.61 7.74
N HIS A 307 24.35 -26.53 6.61
CA HIS A 307 24.74 -27.16 5.34
C HIS A 307 25.45 -26.21 4.37
N LEU A 308 25.54 -24.92 4.68
CA LEU A 308 26.18 -23.92 3.83
C LEU A 308 27.54 -23.51 4.39
N ASN A 309 28.54 -23.43 3.51
CA ASN A 309 29.83 -22.83 3.84
C ASN A 309 29.66 -21.30 3.81
N GLY A 310 29.12 -20.73 4.89
CA GLY A 310 28.89 -19.31 5.06
C GLY A 310 29.54 -18.75 6.30
N PHE A 311 29.56 -17.43 6.41
CA PHE A 311 30.09 -16.75 7.60
C PHE A 311 29.25 -17.11 8.83
N ALA A 312 27.92 -17.06 8.74
CA ALA A 312 27.02 -17.46 9.81
C ALA A 312 26.47 -18.86 9.54
N ARG A 313 26.54 -19.74 10.54
CA ARG A 313 26.02 -21.12 10.49
C ARG A 313 24.64 -21.25 11.10
N PHE A 314 24.30 -20.35 12.01
CA PHE A 314 23.01 -20.30 12.66
C PHE A 314 22.66 -18.85 12.98
N VAL A 315 21.47 -18.42 12.60
CA VAL A 315 20.94 -17.09 12.94
C VAL A 315 19.52 -17.23 13.44
N SER A 316 19.24 -16.67 14.61
CA SER A 316 17.90 -16.52 15.15
C SER A 316 17.64 -15.05 15.45
N SER A 317 16.60 -14.48 14.85
CA SER A 317 16.25 -13.08 15.06
C SER A 317 14.78 -12.96 15.44
N GLN A 318 14.51 -12.30 16.55
CA GLN A 318 13.14 -12.05 17.03
C GLN A 318 12.88 -10.55 17.12
N TYR A 319 11.81 -10.11 16.50
CA TYR A 319 11.37 -8.71 16.50
C TYR A 319 9.95 -8.64 17.01
N ALA A 320 9.66 -7.75 17.95
CA ALA A 320 8.30 -7.49 18.39
C ALA A 320 8.04 -6.00 18.48
N GLY A 321 6.97 -5.56 17.87
CA GLY A 321 6.55 -4.16 17.85
C GLY A 321 5.15 -4.00 18.42
N ASN A 322 4.97 -3.01 19.29
CA ASN A 322 3.68 -2.65 19.83
C ASN A 322 3.39 -1.19 19.50
N SER A 323 2.22 -0.93 18.96
CA SER A 323 1.70 0.42 18.77
C SER A 323 0.30 0.56 19.34
N SER A 324 0.05 1.70 19.99
CA SER A 324 -1.29 2.08 20.47
C SER A 324 -1.61 3.46 19.92
N PHE A 325 -2.87 3.66 19.55
CA PHE A 325 -3.36 4.88 18.98
C PHE A 325 -4.70 5.25 19.63
N ALA A 326 -4.78 6.45 20.18
CA ALA A 326 -6.02 7.01 20.71
C ALA A 326 -6.29 8.33 20.01
N GLU A 327 -7.53 8.56 19.57
CA GLU A 327 -7.93 9.81 18.95
C GLU A 327 -9.32 10.24 19.37
N PHE A 328 -9.50 11.55 19.43
CA PHE A 328 -10.80 12.19 19.59
C PHE A 328 -10.91 13.33 18.57
N TYR A 329 -11.96 13.31 17.75
CA TYR A 329 -12.18 14.36 16.76
C TYR A 329 -13.66 14.61 16.50
N GLY A 330 -13.92 15.79 15.94
CA GLY A 330 -15.26 16.18 15.50
C GLY A 330 -15.25 16.75 14.10
N ASN A 331 -16.37 16.54 13.41
CA ASN A 331 -16.70 17.17 12.14
C ASN A 331 -17.98 17.99 12.34
N PHE A 332 -17.95 19.28 12.03
CA PHE A 332 -19.04 20.21 12.31
C PHE A 332 -19.38 21.04 11.07
N GLU A 333 -20.64 21.17 10.78
CA GLU A 333 -21.13 22.14 9.82
C GLU A 333 -21.24 23.50 10.50
N ILE A 334 -20.33 24.43 10.18
CA ILE A 334 -20.19 25.74 10.83
C ILE A 334 -20.84 26.89 10.03
N GLY A 335 -21.27 26.62 8.79
CA GLY A 335 -21.91 27.60 7.92
C GLY A 335 -22.38 26.94 6.63
N LYS A 336 -23.02 27.73 5.74
CA LYS A 336 -23.45 27.24 4.41
C LYS A 336 -22.25 26.80 3.59
N GLY A 337 -22.13 25.49 3.37
CA GLY A 337 -21.02 24.88 2.63
C GLY A 337 -19.69 24.86 3.36
N MET A 338 -19.64 25.16 4.65
CA MET A 338 -18.42 25.13 5.46
C MET A 338 -18.46 24.01 6.49
N GLN A 339 -17.43 23.18 6.50
CA GLN A 339 -17.24 22.10 7.46
C GLN A 339 -15.90 22.29 8.18
N LEU A 340 -15.93 22.15 9.48
CA LEU A 340 -14.77 22.18 10.37
C LEU A 340 -14.48 20.75 10.82
N PHE A 341 -13.26 20.31 10.65
CA PHE A 341 -12.69 19.15 11.31
C PHE A 341 -11.69 19.63 12.36
N ALA A 342 -11.79 19.12 13.58
CA ALA A 342 -10.83 19.39 14.66
C ALA A 342 -10.66 18.14 15.52
N GLY A 343 -9.43 17.89 15.97
CA GLY A 343 -9.16 16.71 16.78
C GLY A 343 -7.80 16.69 17.43
N VAL A 344 -7.63 15.72 18.31
CA VAL A 344 -6.38 15.39 18.99
C VAL A 344 -6.12 13.91 18.88
N ASP A 345 -4.85 13.51 18.80
CA ASP A 345 -4.46 12.12 18.91
C ASP A 345 -3.17 11.92 19.70
N ASN A 346 -3.04 10.71 20.22
CA ASN A 346 -1.83 10.22 20.85
C ASN A 346 -1.45 8.86 20.28
N ARG A 347 -0.15 8.66 20.11
CA ARG A 347 0.46 7.42 19.63
C ARG A 347 1.58 7.01 20.58
N TRP A 348 1.63 5.73 20.87
CA TRP A 348 2.67 5.11 21.69
C TRP A 348 3.26 3.96 20.91
N PHE A 349 4.58 3.93 20.83
CA PHE A 349 5.33 2.92 20.11
C PHE A 349 6.41 2.36 21.00
N ASN A 350 6.60 1.04 20.98
CA ASN A 350 7.79 0.39 21.52
C ASN A 350 8.16 -0.83 20.68
N THR A 351 9.42 -1.21 20.75
CA THR A 351 9.96 -2.41 20.10
C THR A 351 10.92 -3.14 20.99
N ARG A 352 11.00 -4.45 20.83
CA ARG A 352 12.03 -5.30 21.39
C ARG A 352 12.65 -6.17 20.31
N GLN A 353 13.91 -6.49 20.48
CA GLN A 353 14.67 -7.32 19.53
C GLN A 353 15.55 -8.27 20.31
N ASN A 354 15.70 -9.50 19.80
CA ASN A 354 16.73 -10.44 20.21
C ASN A 354 17.38 -10.96 18.92
N TYR A 355 18.68 -10.97 18.88
CA TYR A 355 19.46 -11.46 17.76
C TYR A 355 20.57 -12.36 18.29
N LEU A 356 20.69 -13.55 17.72
CA LEU A 356 21.72 -14.53 17.98
C LEU A 356 22.30 -15.00 16.64
N SER A 357 23.61 -14.93 16.50
CA SER A 357 24.33 -15.49 15.37
C SER A 357 25.49 -16.35 15.88
N VAL A 358 25.64 -17.54 15.31
CA VAL A 358 26.78 -18.44 15.55
C VAL A 358 27.57 -18.58 14.25
N SER A 359 28.85 -18.29 14.31
CA SER A 359 29.75 -18.34 13.16
C SER A 359 31.06 -19.03 13.51
N ASP A 360 31.94 -19.19 12.55
CA ASP A 360 33.31 -19.70 12.79
C ASP A 360 34.14 -18.78 13.69
N PHE A 361 33.74 -17.52 13.87
CA PHE A 361 34.39 -16.54 14.75
C PHE A 361 33.76 -16.48 16.14
N GLY A 362 32.80 -17.37 16.44
CA GLY A 362 32.12 -17.47 17.73
C GLY A 362 30.65 -17.01 17.67
N THR A 363 30.10 -16.83 18.85
CA THR A 363 28.70 -16.43 19.05
C THR A 363 28.63 -14.93 19.26
N PHE A 364 27.70 -14.29 18.53
CA PHE A 364 27.32 -12.88 18.68
C PHE A 364 25.85 -12.80 19.09
N GLU A 365 25.59 -12.11 20.19
CA GLU A 365 24.24 -11.91 20.71
C GLU A 365 23.99 -10.43 21.02
N THR A 366 22.82 -9.94 20.70
CA THR A 366 22.37 -8.60 21.10
C THR A 366 20.88 -8.60 21.40
N ALA A 367 20.48 -7.77 22.38
CA ALA A 367 19.11 -7.63 22.78
C ALA A 367 18.74 -6.16 22.99
N LEU A 368 17.52 -5.80 22.60
CA LEU A 368 16.92 -4.50 22.83
C LEU A 368 15.63 -4.68 23.63
N ALA A 369 15.60 -4.14 24.85
CA ALA A 369 14.42 -4.17 25.70
C ALA A 369 13.38 -3.13 25.25
N ALA A 370 12.10 -3.44 25.40
CA ALA A 370 10.99 -2.56 24.99
C ALA A 370 10.99 -1.19 25.71
N ASP A 371 11.51 -1.15 26.95
CA ASP A 371 11.60 0.10 27.72
C ASP A 371 12.71 1.04 27.22
N SER A 372 13.72 0.49 26.56
CA SER A 372 14.84 1.24 25.99
C SER A 372 14.51 1.86 24.65
N ALA A 373 13.53 1.31 23.94
CA ALA A 373 13.12 1.74 22.60
C ALA A 373 11.62 2.08 22.57
N ARG A 374 11.29 3.27 23.03
CA ARG A 374 9.90 3.77 23.08
C ARG A 374 9.78 5.22 22.62
N VAL A 375 8.67 5.54 21.99
CA VAL A 375 8.33 6.88 21.49
C VAL A 375 6.86 7.17 21.74
N ARG A 376 6.58 8.44 22.05
CA ARG A 376 5.22 8.99 22.12
C ARG A 376 5.10 10.18 21.18
N VAL A 377 3.95 10.28 20.49
CA VAL A 377 3.61 11.42 19.65
C VAL A 377 2.21 11.91 20.05
N SER A 378 2.11 13.16 20.49
CA SER A 378 0.85 13.84 20.80
C SER A 378 0.57 14.90 19.75
N SER A 379 -0.66 15.00 19.26
CA SER A 379 -0.96 15.92 18.17
C SER A 379 -2.30 16.60 18.31
N ALA A 380 -2.38 17.83 17.78
CA ALA A 380 -3.63 18.55 17.57
C ALA A 380 -3.76 18.97 16.12
N MET A 381 -4.95 18.88 15.54
CA MET A 381 -5.19 19.14 14.13
C MET A 381 -6.50 19.89 13.90
N VAL A 382 -6.50 20.73 12.88
CA VAL A 382 -7.68 21.46 12.42
C VAL A 382 -7.68 21.53 10.91
N SER A 383 -8.85 21.38 10.28
CA SER A 383 -9.04 21.57 8.86
C SER A 383 -10.41 22.19 8.58
N ILE A 384 -10.48 23.05 7.59
CA ILE A 384 -11.71 23.66 7.08
C ILE A 384 -11.89 23.22 5.64
N VAL A 385 -13.09 22.75 5.32
CA VAL A 385 -13.55 22.50 3.95
C VAL A 385 -14.66 23.47 3.62
N TRP A 386 -14.44 24.29 2.60
CA TRP A 386 -15.43 25.23 2.09
C TRP A 386 -15.85 24.85 0.67
N ASN A 387 -17.14 24.66 0.50
CA ASN A 387 -17.78 24.45 -0.80
C ASN A 387 -18.54 25.73 -1.18
N GLY A 388 -17.90 26.56 -1.98
CA GLY A 388 -18.41 27.84 -2.42
C GLY A 388 -19.43 27.71 -3.56
N LYS A 389 -19.95 28.87 -3.97
CA LYS A 389 -20.83 28.96 -5.14
C LYS A 389 -20.04 28.73 -6.43
N LYS A 390 -20.75 28.36 -7.51
CA LYS A 390 -20.18 28.14 -8.85
C LYS A 390 -19.10 27.08 -8.92
N GLY A 391 -19.10 26.09 -7.99
CA GLY A 391 -18.21 24.94 -8.00
C GLY A 391 -16.82 25.19 -7.40
N LEU A 392 -16.53 26.35 -6.84
CA LEU A 392 -15.28 26.62 -6.13
C LEU A 392 -15.27 25.88 -4.80
N GLN A 393 -14.13 25.30 -4.46
CA GLN A 393 -13.92 24.54 -3.24
C GLN A 393 -12.54 24.87 -2.68
N LEU A 394 -12.42 24.90 -1.37
CA LEU A 394 -11.15 25.08 -0.67
C LEU A 394 -11.10 24.14 0.53
N GLU A 395 -10.04 23.38 0.63
CA GLU A 395 -9.67 22.65 1.83
C GLU A 395 -8.32 23.17 2.31
N THR A 396 -8.25 23.54 3.58
CA THR A 396 -7.01 23.96 4.22
C THR A 396 -6.97 23.47 5.66
N GLY A 397 -5.78 23.14 6.15
CA GLY A 397 -5.64 22.65 7.52
C GLY A 397 -4.20 22.66 8.00
N GLY A 398 -4.06 22.51 9.30
CA GLY A 398 -2.78 22.41 10.00
C GLY A 398 -2.81 21.34 11.08
N ARG A 399 -1.65 20.77 11.35
CA ARG A 399 -1.43 19.83 12.45
C ARG A 399 -0.14 20.19 13.17
N PHE A 400 -0.25 20.28 14.47
CA PHE A 400 0.86 20.40 15.40
C PHE A 400 1.14 19.04 16.02
N ASN A 401 2.38 18.59 15.96
CA ASN A 401 2.84 17.34 16.55
C ASN A 401 3.90 17.66 17.61
N ASN A 402 3.82 16.98 18.75
CA ASN A 402 4.88 16.94 19.76
C ASN A 402 5.39 15.50 19.88
N HIS A 403 6.62 15.30 19.46
CA HIS A 403 7.30 13.99 19.45
C HIS A 403 8.25 13.93 20.65
N SER A 404 8.19 12.88 21.44
CA SER A 404 8.97 12.76 22.70
C SER A 404 10.49 12.88 22.53
N GLN A 405 11.02 12.60 21.33
CA GLN A 405 12.46 12.69 21.03
C GLN A 405 12.82 13.91 20.19
N TYR A 406 11.93 14.31 19.25
CA TYR A 406 12.23 15.35 18.25
C TYR A 406 11.50 16.67 18.50
N GLY A 407 10.75 16.78 19.60
CA GLY A 407 10.00 17.99 19.93
C GLY A 407 8.88 18.31 18.95
N ASN A 408 8.74 19.58 18.64
CA ASN A 408 7.60 20.11 17.90
C ASN A 408 7.80 20.11 16.41
N ASN A 409 6.74 19.74 15.67
CA ASN A 409 6.67 19.83 14.22
C ASN A 409 5.28 20.31 13.79
N PHE A 410 5.22 21.10 12.72
CA PHE A 410 3.98 21.58 12.12
C PHE A 410 3.87 21.12 10.67
N THR A 411 2.70 20.57 10.31
CA THR A 411 2.36 20.21 8.94
C THR A 411 1.10 20.93 8.49
N TYR A 412 1.02 21.23 7.18
CA TYR A 412 -0.09 21.98 6.60
C TYR A 412 -0.54 21.38 5.27
N THR A 413 -1.77 21.73 4.88
CA THR A 413 -2.34 21.43 3.58
C THR A 413 -3.16 22.60 3.06
N PHE A 414 -3.12 22.83 1.72
CA PHE A 414 -3.87 23.85 1.01
C PHE A 414 -4.30 23.31 -0.34
N ASN A 415 -5.60 23.05 -0.52
CA ASN A 415 -6.16 22.32 -1.65
C ASN A 415 -7.35 23.07 -2.27
N PRO A 416 -7.13 24.16 -3.03
CA PRO A 416 -8.19 24.77 -3.83
C PRO A 416 -8.58 23.88 -5.00
N SER A 417 -9.85 23.85 -5.34
CA SER A 417 -10.35 23.17 -6.53
C SER A 417 -11.57 23.87 -7.10
N TRP A 418 -11.80 23.62 -8.38
CA TRP A 418 -12.91 24.20 -9.11
C TRP A 418 -13.58 23.16 -10.00
N VAL A 419 -14.88 22.96 -9.82
CA VAL A 419 -15.73 22.12 -10.65
C VAL A 419 -16.45 23.01 -11.67
N ILE A 420 -16.03 22.90 -12.92
CA ILE A 420 -16.52 23.71 -14.05
C ILE A 420 -17.66 22.95 -14.75
N ASN A 421 -18.85 23.56 -14.81
CA ASN A 421 -20.02 23.02 -15.52
C ASN A 421 -20.37 21.55 -15.17
N ARG A 422 -19.98 21.09 -13.97
CA ARG A 422 -20.12 19.69 -13.53
C ARG A 422 -19.41 18.66 -14.43
N GLN A 423 -18.56 19.11 -15.35
CA GLN A 423 -17.87 18.25 -16.32
C GLN A 423 -16.36 18.20 -16.11
N PHE A 424 -15.75 19.32 -15.79
CA PHE A 424 -14.33 19.41 -15.55
C PHE A 424 -14.06 19.79 -14.10
N LYS A 425 -13.00 19.22 -13.56
CA LYS A 425 -12.47 19.60 -12.25
C LYS A 425 -10.99 19.92 -12.36
N ILE A 426 -10.62 21.10 -11.92
CA ILE A 426 -9.22 21.48 -11.71
C ILE A 426 -8.97 21.45 -10.21
N ALA A 427 -7.89 20.84 -9.77
CA ALA A 427 -7.50 20.79 -8.36
C ALA A 427 -6.00 21.04 -8.22
N PHE A 428 -5.64 21.91 -7.31
CA PHE A 428 -4.27 22.13 -6.87
C PHE A 428 -4.13 21.63 -5.43
N ASN A 429 -3.02 20.96 -5.13
CA ASN A 429 -2.69 20.49 -3.79
C ASN A 429 -1.29 20.96 -3.42
N LEU A 430 -1.16 21.56 -2.25
CA LEU A 430 0.12 21.85 -1.61
C LEU A 430 0.07 21.28 -0.20
N SER A 431 1.00 20.38 0.12
CA SER A 431 1.04 19.73 1.41
C SER A 431 2.46 19.56 1.93
N SER A 432 2.64 19.70 3.23
CA SER A 432 3.86 19.30 3.92
C SER A 432 3.65 17.98 4.65
N ALA A 433 4.73 17.24 4.86
CA ALA A 433 4.73 15.97 5.56
C ALA A 433 6.00 15.82 6.42
N PHE A 434 5.90 14.94 7.41
CA PHE A 434 6.93 14.66 8.39
C PHE A 434 6.95 13.16 8.67
N LYS A 435 8.16 12.59 8.82
CA LYS A 435 8.36 11.23 9.27
C LYS A 435 9.54 11.17 10.25
N ALA A 436 9.28 10.67 11.45
CA ALA A 436 10.32 10.39 12.43
C ALA A 436 11.10 9.13 12.03
N PRO A 437 12.40 9.02 12.36
CA PRO A 437 13.14 7.77 12.28
C PRO A 437 12.41 6.67 13.05
N THR A 438 12.47 5.44 12.55
CA THR A 438 11.85 4.30 13.22
C THR A 438 12.65 3.88 14.44
N LEU A 439 12.01 3.14 15.38
CA LEU A 439 12.69 2.59 16.54
C LEU A 439 13.82 1.63 16.12
N TYR A 440 13.64 0.90 15.01
CA TYR A 440 14.69 0.06 14.44
C TYR A 440 15.89 0.90 14.01
N GLN A 441 15.67 1.94 13.19
CA GLN A 441 16.75 2.80 12.70
C GLN A 441 17.54 3.51 13.82
N LEU A 442 16.88 3.78 14.95
CA LEU A 442 17.50 4.45 16.10
C LEU A 442 18.24 3.50 17.05
N TYR A 443 17.68 2.32 17.29
CA TYR A 443 18.06 1.50 18.44
C TYR A 443 18.52 0.09 18.10
N ASP A 444 18.48 -0.34 16.83
CA ASP A 444 19.03 -1.63 16.44
C ASP A 444 20.47 -1.78 16.93
N GLY A 445 20.79 -2.93 17.56
CA GLY A 445 22.07 -3.12 18.24
C GLY A 445 23.29 -3.13 17.33
N PHE A 446 23.08 -3.37 16.03
CA PHE A 446 24.15 -3.45 15.03
C PHE A 446 24.25 -2.19 14.17
N SER A 447 23.10 -1.70 13.69
CA SER A 447 23.03 -0.66 12.65
C SER A 447 22.36 0.64 13.10
N GLY A 448 21.82 0.68 14.31
CA GLY A 448 21.05 1.80 14.83
C GLY A 448 21.87 3.07 15.00
N GLN A 449 21.25 4.23 14.71
CA GLN A 449 21.87 5.56 14.82
C GLN A 449 20.94 6.53 15.55
N ARG A 450 21.30 6.90 16.78
CA ARG A 450 20.50 7.79 17.64
C ARG A 450 20.49 9.25 17.20
N ASN A 451 21.44 9.67 16.36
CA ASN A 451 21.57 11.02 15.85
C ASN A 451 20.80 11.30 14.55
N LEU A 452 20.04 10.33 14.05
CA LEU A 452 19.16 10.53 12.90
C LEU A 452 18.15 11.64 13.18
N VAL A 453 17.88 12.45 12.15
CA VAL A 453 16.87 13.49 12.20
C VAL A 453 15.65 13.12 11.35
N PRO A 454 14.48 13.70 11.64
CA PRO A 454 13.26 13.40 10.89
C PRO A 454 13.32 13.82 9.43
N GLU A 455 12.69 13.01 8.58
CA GLU A 455 12.42 13.36 7.18
C GLU A 455 11.33 14.42 7.12
N THR A 456 11.49 15.39 6.22
CA THR A 456 10.45 16.39 5.89
C THR A 456 10.20 16.40 4.40
N ALA A 457 8.96 16.64 4.00
CA ALA A 457 8.61 16.71 2.59
C ALA A 457 7.62 17.84 2.30
N VAL A 458 7.73 18.39 1.10
CA VAL A 458 6.73 19.28 0.50
C VAL A 458 6.34 18.70 -0.85
N THR A 459 5.04 18.58 -1.07
CA THR A 459 4.46 18.08 -2.33
C THR A 459 3.53 19.14 -2.90
N SER A 460 3.70 19.44 -4.20
CA SER A 460 2.76 20.23 -5.00
C SER A 460 2.21 19.36 -6.13
N GLU A 461 0.92 19.54 -6.44
CA GLU A 461 0.21 18.75 -7.42
C GLU A 461 -0.84 19.61 -8.15
N LEU A 462 -0.97 19.41 -9.45
CA LEU A 462 -2.03 20.00 -10.27
C LEU A 462 -2.73 18.87 -11.04
N SER A 463 -4.05 18.80 -10.95
CA SER A 463 -4.87 17.79 -11.60
C SER A 463 -5.98 18.41 -12.42
N LEU A 464 -6.20 17.88 -13.62
CA LEU A 464 -7.35 18.14 -14.46
C LEU A 464 -8.12 16.83 -14.65
N ALA A 465 -9.39 16.80 -14.28
CA ALA A 465 -10.26 15.65 -14.47
C ALA A 465 -11.48 16.02 -15.32
N PHE A 466 -11.83 15.13 -16.24
CA PHE A 466 -13.08 15.15 -16.99
C PHE A 466 -14.04 14.10 -16.45
N THR A 467 -15.24 14.51 -16.11
CA THR A 467 -16.27 13.70 -15.43
C THR A 467 -17.66 13.93 -16.00
N GLY A 468 -17.73 14.69 -17.10
CA GLY A 468 -18.98 15.13 -17.73
C GLY A 468 -19.73 14.05 -18.52
N SER A 469 -19.20 12.83 -18.58
CA SER A 469 -19.81 11.72 -19.30
C SER A 469 -20.10 10.54 -18.37
N PRO A 470 -21.28 9.93 -18.43
CA PRO A 470 -21.54 8.69 -17.71
C PRO A 470 -20.78 7.49 -18.28
N VAL A 471 -20.23 7.61 -19.49
CA VAL A 471 -19.53 6.54 -20.20
C VAL A 471 -18.03 6.65 -20.08
N PHE A 472 -17.50 7.87 -20.00
CA PHE A 472 -16.06 8.14 -20.07
C PHE A 472 -15.63 9.11 -18.98
N ASN A 473 -14.51 8.82 -18.34
CA ASN A 473 -13.79 9.75 -17.48
C ASN A 473 -12.31 9.73 -17.80
N ALA A 474 -11.64 10.83 -17.52
CA ALA A 474 -10.19 10.94 -17.66
C ALA A 474 -9.62 11.89 -16.62
N ARG A 475 -8.36 11.67 -16.22
CA ARG A 475 -7.63 12.54 -15.33
C ARG A 475 -6.17 12.61 -15.74
N ALA A 476 -5.64 13.82 -15.77
CA ALA A 476 -4.22 14.10 -15.91
C ALA A 476 -3.75 14.79 -14.63
N THR A 477 -2.64 14.35 -14.08
CA THR A 477 -2.05 14.90 -12.85
C THR A 477 -0.55 15.07 -13.04
N VAL A 478 -0.05 16.27 -12.78
CA VAL A 478 1.38 16.56 -12.67
C VAL A 478 1.71 16.86 -11.21
N TYR A 479 2.87 16.42 -10.75
CA TYR A 479 3.28 16.62 -9.38
C TYR A 479 4.80 16.84 -9.27
N ALA A 480 5.19 17.51 -8.19
CA ALA A 480 6.57 17.63 -7.75
C ALA A 480 6.63 17.46 -6.23
N ARG A 481 7.63 16.72 -5.75
CA ARG A 481 7.89 16.54 -4.33
C ARG A 481 9.38 16.69 -4.04
N LYS A 482 9.68 17.31 -2.90
CA LYS A 482 11.03 17.37 -2.35
C LYS A 482 11.02 16.82 -0.93
N ILE A 483 11.83 15.78 -0.70
CA ILE A 483 12.09 15.19 0.62
C ILE A 483 13.48 15.68 1.05
N ARG A 484 13.61 16.08 2.31
CA ARG A 484 14.88 16.45 2.94
C ARG A 484 15.14 15.51 4.11
N ASN A 485 16.41 15.27 4.40
CA ASN A 485 16.87 14.39 5.46
C ASN A 485 16.28 12.98 5.35
N GLY A 486 16.10 12.47 4.14
CA GLY A 486 15.63 11.12 3.93
C GLY A 486 16.58 10.13 4.59
N ILE A 487 16.05 9.01 5.11
CA ILE A 487 16.82 8.01 5.82
C ILE A 487 17.07 6.82 4.92
N ASP A 488 18.35 6.44 4.78
CA ASP A 488 18.76 5.24 4.07
C ASP A 488 19.87 4.50 4.83
N PHE A 489 20.24 3.34 4.33
CA PHE A 489 21.24 2.48 4.94
C PHE A 489 22.56 2.57 4.17
N ASP A 490 23.63 2.90 4.89
CA ASP A 490 24.99 2.85 4.40
C ASP A 490 25.52 1.42 4.51
N TYR A 491 25.58 0.73 3.40
CA TYR A 491 26.06 -0.64 3.32
C TYR A 491 27.59 -0.75 3.53
N VAL A 492 28.30 0.36 3.52
CA VAL A 492 29.75 0.40 3.71
C VAL A 492 30.08 0.42 5.19
N ASN A 493 29.42 1.32 5.94
CA ASN A 493 29.62 1.48 7.37
C ASN A 493 28.59 0.71 8.21
N TYR A 494 27.67 -0.03 7.58
CA TYR A 494 26.59 -0.81 8.18
C TYR A 494 25.72 0.00 9.16
N ARG A 495 25.38 1.26 8.77
CA ARG A 495 24.65 2.20 9.62
C ARG A 495 23.57 2.93 8.86
N TYR A 496 22.51 3.33 9.58
CA TYR A 496 21.53 4.27 9.03
C TYR A 496 22.10 5.69 9.00
N PHE A 497 21.75 6.46 7.99
CA PHE A 497 22.15 7.86 7.86
C PHE A 497 21.05 8.68 7.18
N ASN A 498 21.10 10.02 7.36
CA ASN A 498 20.24 10.92 6.61
C ASN A 498 20.94 11.32 5.32
N TYR A 499 20.33 11.02 4.17
CA TYR A 499 20.75 11.60 2.90
C TYR A 499 20.15 13.01 2.72
N ASN A 500 20.80 13.88 1.92
CA ASN A 500 20.48 15.29 1.90
C ASN A 500 19.12 15.60 1.30
N ALA A 501 18.80 15.05 0.10
CA ALA A 501 17.54 15.31 -0.56
C ALA A 501 17.15 14.25 -1.58
N GLN A 502 15.85 14.04 -1.72
CA GLN A 502 15.23 13.39 -2.88
C GLN A 502 14.25 14.36 -3.52
N SER A 503 14.31 14.51 -4.84
CA SER A 503 13.35 15.31 -5.60
C SER A 503 12.67 14.43 -6.65
N ASP A 504 11.34 14.40 -6.63
CA ASP A 504 10.52 13.61 -7.54
C ASP A 504 9.58 14.52 -8.32
N ARG A 505 9.38 14.22 -9.58
CA ARG A 505 8.37 14.84 -10.44
C ARG A 505 7.77 13.80 -11.38
N GLY A 506 6.50 13.95 -11.70
CA GLY A 506 5.86 12.98 -12.58
C GLY A 506 4.59 13.46 -13.22
N LEU A 507 4.14 12.64 -14.15
CA LEU A 507 2.87 12.75 -14.86
C LEU A 507 2.10 11.44 -14.69
N GLU A 508 0.85 11.54 -14.31
CA GLU A 508 -0.11 10.44 -14.28
C GLU A 508 -1.25 10.75 -15.25
N LEU A 509 -1.56 9.80 -16.11
CA LEU A 509 -2.73 9.83 -16.99
C LEU A 509 -3.62 8.63 -16.66
N GLU A 510 -4.87 8.87 -16.40
CA GLU A 510 -5.86 7.84 -16.09
C GLU A 510 -7.08 8.04 -16.98
N ALA A 511 -7.62 6.94 -17.51
CA ALA A 511 -8.87 6.97 -18.26
C ALA A 511 -9.70 5.72 -17.98
N GLY A 512 -11.00 5.92 -17.93
CA GLY A 512 -11.98 4.85 -17.76
C GLY A 512 -13.13 5.01 -18.75
N MET A 513 -13.59 3.90 -19.30
CA MET A 513 -14.75 3.84 -20.19
C MET A 513 -15.64 2.67 -19.78
N GLN A 514 -16.91 2.95 -19.59
CA GLN A 514 -17.94 1.94 -19.41
C GLN A 514 -19.05 2.17 -20.44
N LYS A 515 -19.10 1.31 -21.46
CA LYS A 515 -20.09 1.42 -22.54
C LYS A 515 -20.66 0.04 -22.87
N GLY A 516 -21.94 -0.14 -22.63
CA GLY A 516 -22.63 -1.39 -22.91
C GLY A 516 -22.03 -2.58 -22.14
N LYS A 517 -21.41 -3.50 -22.87
CA LYS A 517 -20.78 -4.69 -22.31
C LYS A 517 -19.30 -4.51 -21.90
N TRP A 518 -18.72 -3.35 -22.22
CA TRP A 518 -17.32 -3.05 -21.99
C TRP A 518 -17.12 -2.21 -20.74
N ASP A 519 -16.13 -2.59 -19.91
CA ASP A 519 -15.55 -1.78 -18.83
C ASP A 519 -14.04 -1.79 -19.03
N THR A 520 -13.50 -0.66 -19.47
CA THR A 520 -12.08 -0.53 -19.82
C THR A 520 -11.45 0.59 -19.00
N ARG A 521 -10.28 0.33 -18.46
CA ARG A 521 -9.47 1.28 -17.70
C ARG A 521 -8.04 1.21 -18.13
N MET A 522 -7.39 2.36 -18.17
CA MET A 522 -5.97 2.47 -18.43
C MET A 522 -5.35 3.56 -17.59
N ASN A 523 -4.12 3.36 -17.23
CA ASN A 523 -3.31 4.38 -16.61
C ASN A 523 -1.88 4.34 -17.12
N PHE A 524 -1.27 5.51 -17.19
CA PHE A 524 0.12 5.71 -17.53
C PHE A 524 0.76 6.58 -16.48
N THR A 525 1.97 6.23 -16.06
CA THR A 525 2.75 6.99 -15.09
C THR A 525 4.15 7.20 -15.64
N LEU A 526 4.62 8.42 -15.58
CA LEU A 526 6.00 8.82 -15.85
C LEU A 526 6.57 9.43 -14.57
N ILE A 527 7.71 8.91 -14.11
CA ILE A 527 8.40 9.41 -12.90
C ILE A 527 9.83 9.72 -13.24
N ARG A 528 10.31 10.87 -12.78
CA ARG A 528 11.70 11.28 -12.79
C ARG A 528 12.06 11.75 -11.40
N GLY A 529 13.26 11.43 -10.95
CA GLY A 529 13.73 11.88 -9.65
C GLY A 529 15.24 11.87 -9.55
N THR A 530 15.71 12.59 -8.55
CA THR A 530 17.14 12.67 -8.18
C THR A 530 17.27 12.38 -6.69
N VAL A 531 18.34 11.69 -6.33
CA VAL A 531 18.74 11.46 -4.94
C VAL A 531 20.12 12.05 -4.74
N THR A 532 20.24 13.03 -3.84
CA THR A 532 21.52 13.62 -3.43
C THR A 532 21.90 13.04 -2.08
N THR A 533 23.02 12.33 -2.04
CA THR A 533 23.51 11.61 -0.88
C THR A 533 25.01 11.79 -0.71
N THR A 534 25.53 11.50 0.48
CA THR A 534 26.95 11.54 0.76
C THR A 534 27.69 10.46 -0.02
N ASN A 535 28.77 10.83 -0.66
CA ASN A 535 29.68 9.91 -1.33
C ASN A 535 30.75 9.45 -0.33
N PHE A 536 30.86 8.15 -0.10
CA PHE A 536 31.88 7.54 0.74
C PHE A 536 32.96 6.93 -0.14
N VAL A 537 34.22 7.30 0.10
CA VAL A 537 35.38 6.80 -0.64
C VAL A 537 36.25 6.00 0.32
N TYR A 538 36.60 4.78 -0.08
CA TYR A 538 37.49 3.90 0.68
C TYR A 538 38.90 4.48 0.77
N ASP A 539 39.43 4.54 1.99
CA ASP A 539 40.83 4.88 2.27
C ASP A 539 41.61 3.59 2.57
N PRO A 540 42.49 3.15 1.65
CA PRO A 540 43.22 1.90 1.85
C PRO A 540 44.28 1.96 2.96
N ASN A 541 44.64 3.15 3.43
CA ASN A 541 45.63 3.29 4.49
C ASN A 541 45.04 3.04 5.88
N ASN A 542 43.75 3.37 6.07
CA ASN A 542 43.07 3.27 7.35
C ASN A 542 41.98 2.20 7.35
N TYR A 543 41.74 1.56 6.21
CA TYR A 543 40.64 0.61 6.00
C TYR A 543 39.24 1.18 6.35
N VAL A 544 39.07 2.51 6.16
CA VAL A 544 37.83 3.22 6.48
C VAL A 544 37.28 3.89 5.24
N TYR A 545 35.97 4.08 5.20
CA TYR A 545 35.32 4.90 4.19
C TYR A 545 35.10 6.31 4.72
N ASN A 546 35.71 7.28 4.06
CA ASN A 546 35.58 8.69 4.41
C ASN A 546 34.54 9.38 3.55
N ALA A 547 33.75 10.28 4.13
CA ALA A 547 32.83 11.13 3.39
C ALA A 547 33.59 12.12 2.50
N LYS A 548 33.33 12.11 1.19
CA LYS A 548 34.03 12.94 0.19
C LYS A 548 33.06 13.88 -0.53
N GLY A 549 32.15 14.51 0.23
CA GLY A 549 31.13 15.40 -0.32
C GLY A 549 29.89 14.67 -0.82
N ASP A 550 29.01 15.41 -1.49
CA ASP A 550 27.75 14.88 -1.98
C ASP A 550 27.83 14.42 -3.43
N THR A 551 27.08 13.37 -3.74
CA THR A 551 26.82 12.91 -5.10
C THR A 551 25.32 12.92 -5.40
N THR A 552 24.96 13.15 -6.66
CA THR A 552 23.56 13.17 -7.10
C THR A 552 23.34 12.10 -8.16
N TYR A 553 22.49 11.13 -7.82
CA TYR A 553 21.99 10.15 -8.76
C TYR A 553 20.76 10.69 -9.48
N ASN A 554 20.74 10.63 -10.82
CA ASN A 554 19.63 11.11 -11.65
C ASN A 554 18.55 10.04 -11.86
N SER A 555 18.30 9.21 -10.85
CA SER A 555 17.30 8.16 -10.86
C SER A 555 16.84 7.84 -9.47
N LEU A 556 15.61 7.33 -9.37
CA LEU A 556 15.10 6.69 -8.16
C LEU A 556 15.45 5.20 -8.24
N PHE A 557 15.78 4.62 -7.09
CA PHE A 557 16.04 3.19 -7.01
C PHE A 557 14.73 2.39 -6.88
N ARG A 558 14.67 1.21 -7.52
CA ARG A 558 13.54 0.27 -7.51
C ARG A 558 12.24 0.80 -8.12
N VAL A 559 12.21 2.02 -8.61
CA VAL A 559 11.02 2.65 -9.19
C VAL A 559 11.16 2.70 -10.71
N PRO A 560 10.26 2.07 -11.49
CA PRO A 560 10.26 2.18 -12.94
C PRO A 560 10.08 3.62 -13.38
N SER A 561 10.88 4.08 -14.33
CA SER A 561 10.76 5.44 -14.87
C SER A 561 9.43 5.70 -15.59
N SER A 562 8.78 4.65 -16.06
CA SER A 562 7.45 4.69 -16.65
C SER A 562 6.70 3.37 -16.39
N SER A 563 5.39 3.44 -16.28
CA SER A 563 4.54 2.26 -16.22
C SER A 563 3.24 2.53 -16.98
N PHE A 564 2.68 1.45 -17.55
CA PHE A 564 1.37 1.47 -18.20
C PHE A 564 0.60 0.24 -17.76
N ASN A 565 -0.64 0.44 -17.34
CA ASN A 565 -1.57 -0.63 -17.03
C ASN A 565 -2.85 -0.44 -17.84
N PHE A 566 -3.32 -1.54 -18.39
CA PHE A 566 -4.57 -1.62 -19.15
C PHE A 566 -5.39 -2.78 -18.61
N SER A 567 -6.67 -2.55 -18.39
CA SER A 567 -7.63 -3.58 -17.99
C SER A 567 -8.91 -3.38 -18.80
N SER A 568 -9.36 -4.44 -19.47
CA SER A 568 -10.60 -4.40 -20.25
C SER A 568 -11.44 -5.64 -19.96
N SER A 569 -12.62 -5.42 -19.43
CA SER A 569 -13.61 -6.45 -19.15
C SER A 569 -14.73 -6.41 -20.17
N TYR A 570 -15.05 -7.57 -20.74
CA TYR A 570 -16.17 -7.74 -21.66
C TYR A 570 -17.20 -8.71 -21.09
N ARG A 571 -18.44 -8.25 -20.94
CA ARG A 571 -19.59 -9.06 -20.50
C ARG A 571 -20.32 -9.63 -21.72
N ILE A 572 -20.09 -10.91 -22.04
CA ILE A 572 -20.84 -11.57 -23.13
C ILE A 572 -22.34 -11.48 -22.84
N ASN A 573 -22.71 -11.84 -21.61
CA ASN A 573 -24.08 -11.79 -21.10
C ASN A 573 -24.08 -11.56 -19.57
N LYS A 574 -25.22 -11.66 -18.91
CA LYS A 574 -25.37 -11.49 -17.45
C LYS A 574 -24.60 -12.54 -16.62
N ARG A 575 -24.15 -13.64 -17.24
CA ARG A 575 -23.49 -14.77 -16.56
C ARG A 575 -21.99 -14.85 -16.83
N ILE A 576 -21.54 -14.48 -18.03
CA ILE A 576 -20.16 -14.70 -18.50
C ILE A 576 -19.48 -13.37 -18.74
N SER A 577 -18.29 -13.22 -18.15
CA SER A 577 -17.39 -12.11 -18.43
C SER A 577 -15.95 -12.57 -18.55
N PHE A 578 -15.18 -11.88 -19.40
CA PHE A 578 -13.74 -12.02 -19.55
C PHE A 578 -13.06 -10.70 -19.22
N THR A 579 -11.87 -10.76 -18.67
CA THR A 579 -11.04 -9.58 -18.42
C THR A 579 -9.63 -9.83 -18.91
N LEU A 580 -9.13 -8.93 -19.75
CA LEU A 580 -7.75 -8.85 -20.18
C LEU A 580 -7.05 -7.76 -19.37
N ASN A 581 -5.92 -8.10 -18.75
CA ASN A 581 -5.07 -7.15 -18.08
C ASN A 581 -3.69 -7.15 -18.73
N GLN A 582 -3.11 -5.97 -18.92
CA GLN A 582 -1.76 -5.80 -19.44
C GLN A 582 -1.01 -4.81 -18.55
N ARG A 583 0.22 -5.16 -18.18
CA ARG A 583 1.13 -4.31 -17.43
C ARG A 583 2.44 -4.18 -18.17
N LEU A 584 2.90 -2.94 -18.37
CA LEU A 584 4.24 -2.64 -18.84
C LEU A 584 4.96 -1.85 -17.75
N ALA A 585 6.13 -2.31 -17.35
CA ALA A 585 7.02 -1.62 -16.42
C ALA A 585 8.32 -1.26 -17.12
N GLY A 586 8.69 0.01 -17.07
CA GLY A 586 9.93 0.52 -17.64
C GLY A 586 11.17 0.03 -16.91
N LYS A 587 12.32 0.40 -17.43
CA LYS A 587 13.62 0.14 -16.79
C LYS A 587 13.68 0.81 -15.42
N ARG A 588 14.42 0.19 -14.48
CA ARG A 588 14.67 0.71 -13.14
C ARG A 588 16.08 0.36 -12.67
N PHE A 589 16.61 1.17 -11.79
CA PHE A 589 17.90 0.91 -11.17
C PHE A 589 17.74 0.18 -9.84
N GLU A 590 18.54 -0.87 -9.65
CA GLU A 590 18.69 -1.59 -8.38
C GLU A 590 20.00 -1.16 -7.73
N PRO A 591 20.00 -0.69 -6.46
CA PRO A 591 21.23 -0.42 -5.74
C PRO A 591 21.95 -1.72 -5.44
N VAL A 592 23.28 -1.72 -5.59
CA VAL A 592 24.13 -2.89 -5.31
C VAL A 592 25.15 -2.48 -4.26
N PHE A 593 25.35 -3.35 -3.28
CA PHE A 593 26.36 -3.18 -2.25
C PHE A 593 27.75 -3.03 -2.84
N GLY A 594 28.48 -1.97 -2.46
CA GLY A 594 29.88 -1.74 -2.89
C GLY A 594 30.07 -1.53 -4.38
N GLY A 595 29.00 -1.38 -5.18
CA GLY A 595 29.05 -1.28 -6.63
C GLY A 595 28.18 -0.18 -7.23
N SER A 596 28.31 -0.01 -8.56
CA SER A 596 27.41 0.86 -9.31
C SER A 596 26.01 0.24 -9.41
N PRO A 597 24.94 1.06 -9.37
CA PRO A 597 23.57 0.55 -9.53
C PRO A 597 23.37 -0.22 -10.84
N VAL A 598 22.71 -1.36 -10.76
CA VAL A 598 22.43 -2.24 -11.91
C VAL A 598 21.09 -1.85 -12.55
N LEU A 599 21.08 -1.75 -13.88
CA LEU A 599 19.88 -1.44 -14.66
C LEU A 599 19.08 -2.73 -14.94
N LEU A 600 17.94 -2.90 -14.27
CA LEU A 600 16.98 -3.95 -14.57
C LEU A 600 16.17 -3.62 -15.82
N LYS A 601 15.95 -4.63 -16.66
CA LYS A 601 15.23 -4.50 -17.94
C LYS A 601 13.76 -4.15 -17.73
N ALA A 602 13.18 -3.48 -18.71
CA ALA A 602 11.74 -3.32 -18.80
C ALA A 602 11.06 -4.66 -19.07
N TYR A 603 9.83 -4.85 -18.58
CA TYR A 603 9.06 -6.07 -18.81
C TYR A 603 7.58 -5.77 -19.07
N GLN A 604 6.90 -6.77 -19.63
CA GLN A 604 5.49 -6.74 -19.93
C GLN A 604 4.84 -8.04 -19.49
N THR A 605 3.71 -7.96 -18.78
CA THR A 605 2.89 -9.12 -18.48
C THR A 605 1.49 -8.95 -19.02
N THR A 606 0.90 -10.06 -19.46
CA THR A 606 -0.48 -10.12 -19.94
C THR A 606 -1.20 -11.23 -19.19
N ASP A 607 -2.37 -10.90 -18.62
CA ASP A 607 -3.20 -11.81 -17.84
C ASP A 607 -4.59 -11.88 -18.44
N LEU A 608 -5.20 -13.06 -18.42
CA LEU A 608 -6.58 -13.29 -18.83
C LEU A 608 -7.34 -13.89 -17.67
N SER A 609 -8.53 -13.38 -17.38
CA SER A 609 -9.44 -13.95 -16.40
C SER A 609 -10.84 -14.10 -16.96
N ALA A 610 -11.57 -15.08 -16.44
CA ALA A 610 -12.93 -15.39 -16.81
C ALA A 610 -13.78 -15.62 -15.57
N GLN A 611 -15.06 -15.27 -15.64
CA GLN A 611 -16.04 -15.51 -14.58
C GLN A 611 -17.33 -16.06 -15.19
N LEU A 612 -17.90 -17.07 -14.52
CA LEU A 612 -19.19 -17.66 -14.87
C LEU A 612 -20.11 -17.65 -13.63
N LYS A 613 -21.21 -16.93 -13.69
CA LYS A 613 -22.25 -16.94 -12.67
C LYS A 613 -23.20 -18.12 -12.92
N ILE A 614 -23.31 -19.01 -11.95
CA ILE A 614 -24.17 -20.19 -11.97
C ILE A 614 -25.34 -19.94 -11.03
N GLY A 615 -26.54 -19.75 -11.59
CA GLY A 615 -27.70 -19.34 -10.80
C GLY A 615 -27.52 -17.96 -10.17
N ARG A 616 -28.04 -17.77 -8.95
CA ARG A 616 -28.05 -16.46 -8.25
C ARG A 616 -26.92 -16.29 -7.23
N LYS A 617 -26.27 -17.38 -6.81
CA LYS A 617 -25.35 -17.36 -5.66
C LYS A 617 -23.94 -17.87 -5.98
N LEU A 618 -23.79 -18.69 -6.99
CA LEU A 618 -22.54 -19.38 -7.28
C LEU A 618 -21.80 -18.68 -8.42
N ARG A 619 -20.51 -18.50 -8.25
CA ARG A 619 -19.60 -17.92 -9.26
C ARG A 619 -18.36 -18.81 -9.39
N LEU A 620 -18.15 -19.37 -10.57
CA LEU A 620 -16.89 -19.97 -10.98
C LEU A 620 -16.01 -18.88 -11.58
N TYR A 621 -14.73 -18.83 -11.23
CA TYR A 621 -13.76 -17.90 -11.81
C TYR A 621 -12.43 -18.58 -12.07
N GLY A 622 -11.71 -18.06 -13.05
CA GLY A 622 -10.37 -18.51 -13.36
C GLY A 622 -9.51 -17.39 -13.89
N SER A 623 -8.22 -17.48 -13.67
CA SER A 623 -7.22 -16.57 -14.23
C SER A 623 -5.99 -17.33 -14.73
N LEU A 624 -5.44 -16.87 -15.86
CA LEU A 624 -4.16 -17.28 -16.40
C LEU A 624 -3.29 -16.03 -16.46
N LYS A 625 -2.22 -16.01 -15.68
CA LYS A 625 -1.33 -14.87 -15.53
C LYS A 625 -0.02 -15.09 -16.25
N ASN A 626 0.60 -13.97 -16.68
CA ASN A 626 1.83 -13.99 -17.46
C ASN A 626 1.77 -15.02 -18.60
N ILE A 627 0.74 -14.90 -19.44
CA ILE A 627 0.39 -15.94 -20.45
C ILE A 627 1.53 -16.22 -21.43
N PHE A 628 2.39 -15.22 -21.67
CA PHE A 628 3.55 -15.35 -22.57
C PHE A 628 4.80 -15.86 -21.86
N ASN A 629 4.69 -16.20 -20.56
CA ASN A 629 5.80 -16.66 -19.72
C ASN A 629 7.03 -15.75 -19.78
N GLN A 630 6.81 -14.42 -19.70
CA GLN A 630 7.89 -13.44 -19.70
C GLN A 630 8.75 -13.61 -18.46
N ASP A 631 10.06 -13.79 -18.64
CA ASP A 631 11.03 -13.76 -17.56
C ASP A 631 11.42 -12.32 -17.24
N TYR A 632 11.39 -11.96 -15.95
CA TYR A 632 11.77 -10.65 -15.46
C TYR A 632 12.15 -10.71 -13.97
N GLN A 633 12.78 -9.65 -13.49
CA GLN A 633 13.11 -9.49 -12.07
C GLN A 633 12.52 -8.17 -11.56
N GLU A 634 11.87 -8.21 -10.41
CA GLU A 634 11.48 -6.99 -9.67
C GLU A 634 12.61 -6.51 -8.77
N VAL A 635 13.40 -7.44 -8.24
CA VAL A 635 14.62 -7.22 -7.46
C VAL A 635 15.74 -8.03 -8.09
N LEU A 636 16.94 -7.50 -8.14
CA LEU A 636 18.10 -8.20 -8.69
C LEU A 636 18.36 -9.51 -7.95
N GLY A 637 18.47 -10.61 -8.71
CA GLY A 637 18.77 -11.93 -8.17
C GLY A 637 17.58 -12.69 -7.61
N TYR A 638 16.36 -12.10 -7.59
CA TYR A 638 15.16 -12.78 -7.14
C TYR A 638 14.26 -13.14 -8.32
N ALA A 639 13.71 -14.37 -8.26
CA ALA A 639 12.79 -14.87 -9.27
C ALA A 639 11.43 -14.16 -9.19
N ALA A 640 10.86 -13.85 -10.35
CA ALA A 640 9.46 -13.44 -10.44
C ALA A 640 8.61 -14.61 -10.95
N ARG A 641 7.35 -14.61 -10.55
CA ARG A 641 6.38 -15.65 -10.91
C ARG A 641 6.20 -15.73 -12.42
N GLY A 642 6.52 -16.87 -13.00
CA GLY A 642 6.27 -17.20 -14.40
C GLY A 642 4.78 -17.37 -14.70
N ARG A 643 4.46 -18.00 -15.84
CA ARG A 643 3.07 -18.32 -16.19
C ARG A 643 2.41 -19.17 -15.11
N ASN A 644 1.24 -18.73 -14.67
CA ASN A 644 0.52 -19.41 -13.59
C ASN A 644 -1.00 -19.23 -13.74
N TYR A 645 -1.75 -20.13 -13.12
CA TYR A 645 -3.21 -20.13 -13.17
C TYR A 645 -3.83 -20.26 -11.79
N THR A 646 -5.07 -19.82 -11.69
CA THR A 646 -5.93 -20.03 -10.52
C THR A 646 -7.34 -20.33 -11.01
N ILE A 647 -8.01 -21.30 -10.37
CA ILE A 647 -9.43 -21.62 -10.59
C ILE A 647 -10.10 -21.60 -9.23
N GLY A 648 -11.27 -21.00 -9.14
CA GLY A 648 -11.99 -20.88 -7.86
C GLY A 648 -13.48 -20.81 -8.01
N LEU A 649 -14.12 -21.10 -6.88
CA LEU A 649 -15.56 -21.09 -6.70
C LEU A 649 -15.90 -20.12 -5.55
N GLN A 650 -16.96 -19.34 -5.73
CA GLN A 650 -17.45 -18.37 -4.75
C GLN A 650 -18.96 -18.49 -4.60
N TRP A 651 -19.49 -18.42 -3.38
CA TRP A 651 -20.93 -18.54 -3.09
C TRP A 651 -21.43 -17.55 -2.06
#